data_f06109a49dd5966d1d16dd36b05885f7
#
_entry.id   f06109a49dd5966d1d16dd36b05885f7
#
_cell.length_a   1.000
_cell.length_b   1.000
_cell.length_c   1.000
_cell.angle_alpha   90.00
_cell.angle_beta   90.00
_cell.angle_gamma   90.00
#
_symmetry.space_group_name_H-M   'P 1'
#
loop_
_entity.id
_entity.type
_entity.pdbx_description
1 polymer ?
#
loop_
_entity_poly.entity_id
_entity_poly.type
_entity_poly.pdbx_seq_one_letter_code
_entity_poly.pdbx_strand_id
1 'polypeptide(L)'
;MNKRANLYFAALLGAMSPLSTVTALAAQSNSVIANATQQQNSCTGTVKDSYGEPVIGATIRIDGKTGGTITDLDGNFSLANVAKGAKITITYVGYKPQTLTWNGTALNVTMEDDSNMLEETVVIGYGTVKKADLAGSVAVMEGKSFKDQPVARVEDALNGRMSGVQVMSSGVPGGAMKIRVRGASSVNKSNDPLYVVDGIVRETGLEGISPEDIQSIQVLKDASSTAIYGARGANGVVMVQTKSGKAGATQVTFDGSFGFSNAYHIPEVMSTKQYAQALVDHKGVSQSAVQDYLNGTKAGIDWMDELLQTGITQNYKVSLTQGNDKTQTYFSANVMDQKGVIVDTKSRRYAIKANMHNKIFDWLEMTTDINLSQTDNSGAGFAQNQSNPIWVGLNYSPTMEMMDANGKYNKDPYNNIQNNPYGILHGSENDRKRTMVTGHVDLKFNLLKGLTFTTTNGIDYNDYKWYSFTSTKVNAAGNNMGNNDATVTALQSTNNLTYSNKWGDHGLTATGVWEVTSNEVRRMGLSGTGIAHEQLGYWNVADAASKTPSNGYSKWTMLSGVARVMYNYADRYMLTGTFRADGSSRFTNKKWGYFPSAAAAWTISNEKFWEPIKNAVEYMKIRASYGIIGNQDITPYSTLGSLGTTGFTYGTNQSYTGYWANGLATPDLSWEKVHQFDLGVDLGFFGNRLSINLDYFNKKTKDALLTTSAPGYLGGTSYWVNAGEVSNKGFDATINAQIIQTKDWSWSSTLNASYIKNEVTKLTADSPILYGTSPSPGTVDPCTIIKEGEAIGTFYGFKWAGLQKNDKGEWIDTYYTADGGTTATPDASKDRFVLGRSNPDFTLGWNNTVSYKNWDFNAFFNAAFGAKRLNMVRYAMNSMVGASMFVTDKDYFNNIGTTMPTVGAENKTYGNSDKWLENANYLRCENISIAYTFPRSVTKLADIRLSLSAQNLFTSTGYKGIDPAGASFSDNGVDRDNGLDMGAYPNPRTITMGVRINF
;
A
#
# COMPACT_ATOMS: atom_id res chain seq x y z
N MET A 1 -11.45 -16.87 27.73
CA MET A 1 -10.28 -17.72 27.44
C MET A 1 -8.99 -16.91 27.16
N ASN A 2 -8.66 -15.96 28.06
CA ASN A 2 -7.54 -15.01 27.81
C ASN A 2 -6.32 -15.19 28.74
N LYS A 3 -6.20 -16.30 29.43
CA LYS A 3 -5.06 -16.53 30.37
C LYS A 3 -3.85 -17.26 29.74
N ARG A 4 -4.00 -17.92 28.59
CA ARG A 4 -2.88 -18.65 27.98
C ARG A 4 -1.98 -17.79 27.07
N ALA A 5 -2.52 -16.75 26.43
CA ALA A 5 -1.72 -15.83 25.61
C ALA A 5 -0.75 -14.99 26.48
N ASN A 6 -1.19 -14.60 27.69
CA ASN A 6 -0.33 -13.85 28.61
C ASN A 6 0.80 -14.68 29.21
N LEU A 7 0.66 -16.02 29.26
CA LEU A 7 1.72 -16.89 29.77
C LEU A 7 2.87 -17.08 28.78
N TYR A 8 2.58 -17.12 27.49
CA TYR A 8 3.62 -17.21 26.45
C TYR A 8 4.43 -15.92 26.31
N PHE A 9 3.80 -14.77 26.50
CA PHE A 9 4.51 -13.49 26.47
C PHE A 9 5.41 -13.28 27.70
N ALA A 10 4.96 -13.72 28.86
CA ALA A 10 5.78 -13.73 30.09
C ALA A 10 6.95 -14.74 30.02
N ALA A 11 6.76 -15.89 29.37
CA ALA A 11 7.82 -16.87 29.16
C ALA A 11 8.91 -16.41 28.19
N LEU A 12 8.54 -15.60 27.16
CA LEU A 12 9.53 -15.02 26.22
C LEU A 12 10.35 -13.90 26.87
N LEU A 13 9.77 -13.12 27.77
CA LEU A 13 10.49 -12.11 28.57
C LEU A 13 11.36 -12.73 29.65
N GLY A 14 10.97 -13.89 30.20
CA GLY A 14 11.73 -14.63 31.18
C GLY A 14 12.95 -15.41 30.66
N ALA A 15 12.97 -15.71 29.35
CA ALA A 15 14.07 -16.44 28.71
C ALA A 15 15.22 -15.53 28.22
N MET A 16 15.07 -14.20 28.31
CA MET A 16 16.13 -13.23 27.96
C MET A 16 16.98 -12.74 29.15
N SER A 17 16.86 -13.35 30.30
CA SER A 17 17.69 -13.00 31.47
C SER A 17 18.50 -14.22 31.92
N PRO A 18 19.67 -14.47 31.32
CA PRO A 18 20.90 -14.44 32.07
C PRO A 18 22.10 -14.00 31.21
N LEU A 19 22.36 -12.72 31.14
CA LEU A 19 23.71 -12.22 30.72
C LEU A 19 24.00 -10.87 31.38
N SER A 20 23.95 -10.85 32.69
CA SER A 20 24.52 -9.76 33.49
C SER A 20 24.93 -10.18 34.90
N THR A 21 25.96 -11.00 35.01
CA THR A 21 26.82 -11.06 36.20
C THR A 21 28.22 -11.47 35.74
N VAL A 22 28.96 -10.51 35.22
CA VAL A 22 30.41 -10.51 35.37
C VAL A 22 30.73 -9.32 36.26
N THR A 23 30.78 -9.57 37.55
CA THR A 23 31.32 -8.66 38.56
C THR A 23 32.80 -8.52 38.32
N ALA A 24 33.24 -7.32 38.00
CA ALA A 24 34.64 -6.95 37.98
C ALA A 24 35.17 -6.98 39.41
N LEU A 25 36.07 -7.90 39.74
CA LEU A 25 36.96 -7.78 40.86
C LEU A 25 37.98 -6.67 40.52
N ALA A 26 37.81 -5.51 41.12
CA ALA A 26 38.86 -4.51 41.16
C ALA A 26 39.86 -4.87 42.25
N ALA A 27 41.00 -5.35 41.84
CA ALA A 27 42.17 -5.42 42.74
C ALA A 27 42.77 -4.03 42.91
N GLN A 28 42.69 -3.48 44.10
CA GLN A 28 43.50 -2.31 44.49
C GLN A 28 44.95 -2.71 44.54
N SER A 29 45.77 -2.08 43.72
CA SER A 29 47.21 -2.00 43.94
C SER A 29 47.58 -0.54 44.00
N ASN A 30 47.86 -0.08 45.22
CA ASN A 30 48.56 1.17 45.50
C ASN A 30 49.99 1.07 45.01
N SER A 31 50.35 1.83 44.00
CA SER A 31 51.76 2.20 43.80
C SER A 31 51.84 3.70 43.61
N VAL A 32 52.46 4.30 44.57
CA VAL A 32 52.95 5.68 44.55
C VAL A 32 54.07 5.77 43.55
N ILE A 33 53.85 6.51 42.47
CA ILE A 33 54.95 6.95 41.56
C ILE A 33 54.83 8.44 41.33
N ALA A 34 55.98 9.08 41.42
CA ALA A 34 56.24 10.51 41.50
C ALA A 34 55.66 11.30 40.31
N ASN A 35 55.26 12.51 40.64
CA ASN A 35 54.91 13.58 39.70
C ASN A 35 56.04 13.88 38.75
N ALA A 36 55.86 13.61 37.46
CA ALA A 36 56.44 14.33 36.34
C ALA A 36 55.31 15.08 35.68
N THR A 37 55.25 16.36 35.82
CA THR A 37 54.34 17.29 35.19
C THR A 37 54.63 17.30 33.70
N GLN A 38 54.05 16.38 32.92
CA GLN A 38 53.92 16.50 31.48
C GLN A 38 52.70 17.37 31.24
N GLN A 39 52.91 18.59 30.75
CA GLN A 39 51.86 19.49 30.28
C GLN A 39 51.13 18.76 29.12
N GLN A 40 49.99 18.17 29.44
CA GLN A 40 49.10 17.57 28.42
C GLN A 40 48.55 18.71 27.56
N ASN A 41 49.03 18.83 26.31
CA ASN A 41 48.48 19.73 25.33
C ASN A 41 47.06 19.18 24.93
N SER A 42 46.03 19.70 25.57
CA SER A 42 44.65 19.42 25.22
C SER A 42 44.07 20.54 24.37
N CYS A 43 43.54 20.18 23.18
CA CYS A 43 42.76 21.10 22.36
C CYS A 43 41.32 21.12 22.88
N THR A 44 40.91 22.27 23.36
CA THR A 44 39.53 22.52 23.80
C THR A 44 38.87 23.50 22.82
N GLY A 45 37.54 23.50 22.79
CA GLY A 45 36.78 24.42 21.96
C GLY A 45 35.30 24.25 22.05
N THR A 46 34.56 25.07 21.31
CA THR A 46 33.10 25.03 21.16
C THR A 46 32.76 24.94 19.68
N VAL A 47 31.80 24.08 19.36
CA VAL A 47 31.25 23.95 18.03
C VAL A 47 29.79 24.46 18.07
N LYS A 48 29.51 25.44 17.22
CA LYS A 48 28.18 26.05 17.07
C LYS A 48 27.75 25.95 15.60
N ASP A 49 26.46 26.04 15.34
CA ASP A 49 25.93 26.18 13.99
C ASP A 49 25.96 27.65 13.51
N SER A 50 25.50 27.88 12.28
CA SER A 50 25.38 29.23 11.68
C SER A 50 24.40 30.14 12.43
N TYR A 51 23.53 29.58 13.28
CA TYR A 51 22.55 30.31 14.12
C TYR A 51 23.07 30.57 15.53
N GLY A 52 24.26 30.04 15.88
CA GLY A 52 24.88 30.20 17.19
C GLY A 52 24.46 29.17 18.24
N GLU A 53 23.70 28.14 17.84
CA GLU A 53 23.30 27.02 18.72
C GLU A 53 24.45 25.99 18.85
N PRO A 54 24.59 25.31 20.00
CA PRO A 54 25.64 24.29 20.17
C PRO A 54 25.35 23.08 19.30
N VAL A 55 26.34 22.61 18.53
CA VAL A 55 26.27 21.38 17.77
C VAL A 55 26.68 20.23 18.68
N ILE A 56 25.68 19.47 19.17
CA ILE A 56 25.87 18.37 20.12
C ILE A 56 26.26 17.09 19.36
N GLY A 57 27.31 16.39 19.80
CA GLY A 57 27.75 15.14 19.19
C GLY A 57 28.57 15.30 17.91
N ALA A 58 29.02 16.53 17.57
CA ALA A 58 29.95 16.71 16.46
C ALA A 58 31.27 15.97 16.72
N THR A 59 31.73 15.24 15.73
CA THR A 59 32.95 14.42 15.81
C THR A 59 34.20 15.28 15.52
N ILE A 60 35.18 15.30 16.42
CA ILE A 60 36.44 16.02 16.31
C ILE A 60 37.57 15.02 16.22
N ARG A 61 38.35 15.06 15.14
CA ARG A 61 39.48 14.15 14.87
C ARG A 61 40.74 14.91 14.48
N ILE A 62 41.88 14.33 14.79
CA ILE A 62 43.19 14.78 14.29
C ILE A 62 43.42 14.08 12.96
N ASP A 63 43.74 14.85 11.89
CA ASP A 63 44.04 14.28 10.58
C ASP A 63 45.20 13.28 10.65
N GLY A 64 44.97 12.07 10.09
CA GLY A 64 45.97 11.00 10.04
C GLY A 64 46.11 10.20 11.36
N LYS A 65 45.27 10.40 12.37
CA LYS A 65 45.27 9.60 13.60
C LYS A 65 43.96 8.88 13.82
N THR A 66 44.02 7.66 14.36
CA THR A 66 42.87 6.90 14.82
C THR A 66 42.53 7.33 16.24
N GLY A 67 41.47 8.10 16.41
CA GLY A 67 40.92 8.58 17.69
C GLY A 67 40.42 10.00 17.58
N GLY A 68 39.40 10.33 18.35
CA GLY A 68 38.72 11.62 18.36
C GLY A 68 37.96 11.83 19.64
N THR A 69 37.22 12.93 19.71
CA THR A 69 36.22 13.23 20.75
C THR A 69 34.94 13.71 20.08
N ILE A 70 33.88 13.83 20.88
CA ILE A 70 32.60 14.44 20.44
C ILE A 70 32.30 15.64 21.30
N THR A 71 31.47 16.56 20.77
CA THR A 71 30.97 17.70 21.54
C THR A 71 29.91 17.27 22.54
N ASP A 72 29.92 17.92 23.72
CA ASP A 72 28.92 17.78 24.77
C ASP A 72 27.60 18.54 24.46
N LEU A 73 26.70 18.61 25.46
CA LEU A 73 25.39 19.25 25.34
C LEU A 73 25.47 20.78 25.11
N ASP A 74 26.56 21.40 25.47
CA ASP A 74 26.81 22.82 25.25
C ASP A 74 27.72 23.08 24.01
N GLY A 75 27.97 22.04 23.21
CA GLY A 75 28.81 22.09 22.05
C GLY A 75 30.32 22.15 22.36
N ASN A 76 30.74 21.95 23.62
CA ASN A 76 32.15 22.00 24.00
C ASN A 76 32.80 20.66 23.76
N PHE A 77 34.09 20.67 23.44
CA PHE A 77 34.92 19.49 23.32
C PHE A 77 36.28 19.65 23.99
N SER A 78 36.87 18.53 24.33
CA SER A 78 38.27 18.43 24.79
C SER A 78 38.91 17.21 24.13
N LEU A 79 40.00 17.44 23.38
CA LEU A 79 40.77 16.43 22.70
C LEU A 79 42.18 16.43 23.24
N ALA A 80 42.56 15.36 23.94
CA ALA A 80 43.90 15.22 24.57
C ALA A 80 44.99 14.86 23.54
N ASN A 81 46.25 15.15 23.89
CA ASN A 81 47.45 14.77 23.12
C ASN A 81 47.52 15.37 21.71
N VAL A 82 47.09 16.61 21.54
CA VAL A 82 47.15 17.36 20.30
C VAL A 82 48.45 18.19 20.24
N ALA A 83 49.23 18.00 19.17
CA ALA A 83 50.44 18.83 18.95
C ALA A 83 50.03 20.19 18.36
N LYS A 84 50.71 21.26 18.76
CA LYS A 84 50.54 22.57 18.13
C LYS A 84 50.87 22.48 16.65
N GLY A 85 50.01 22.98 15.78
CA GLY A 85 50.09 22.83 14.32
C GLY A 85 49.33 21.61 13.76
N ALA A 86 48.73 20.78 14.58
CA ALA A 86 47.92 19.66 14.12
C ALA A 86 46.63 20.16 13.41
N LYS A 87 46.29 19.51 12.31
CA LYS A 87 45.02 19.73 11.63
C LYS A 87 43.93 18.94 12.33
N ILE A 88 42.86 19.62 12.70
CA ILE A 88 41.70 19.05 13.38
C ILE A 88 40.51 19.17 12.44
N THR A 89 39.92 18.05 12.11
CA THR A 89 38.71 17.97 11.29
C THR A 89 37.48 17.74 12.18
N ILE A 90 36.46 18.59 12.00
CA ILE A 90 35.20 18.58 12.70
C ILE A 90 34.12 18.18 11.69
N THR A 91 33.36 17.16 12.02
CA THR A 91 32.27 16.64 11.17
C THR A 91 31.02 16.43 11.97
N TYR A 92 29.89 16.78 11.39
CA TYR A 92 28.56 16.47 11.93
C TYR A 92 27.56 16.28 10.79
N VAL A 93 26.57 15.42 10.98
CA VAL A 93 25.55 15.13 9.95
C VAL A 93 24.72 16.39 9.70
N GLY A 94 24.62 16.81 8.45
CA GLY A 94 23.91 18.03 8.04
C GLY A 94 24.76 19.31 8.00
N TYR A 95 26.07 19.22 8.29
CA TYR A 95 26.99 20.35 8.25
C TYR A 95 28.22 20.05 7.37
N LYS A 96 28.75 21.09 6.74
CA LYS A 96 30.01 20.98 5.95
C LYS A 96 31.19 20.64 6.87
N PRO A 97 32.00 19.63 6.57
CA PRO A 97 33.21 19.34 7.31
C PRO A 97 34.15 20.55 7.35
N GLN A 98 34.69 20.89 8.52
CA GLN A 98 35.68 21.95 8.68
C GLN A 98 37.00 21.37 9.17
N THR A 99 38.09 21.78 8.54
CA THR A 99 39.43 21.40 8.97
C THR A 99 40.19 22.67 9.38
N LEU A 100 40.63 22.72 10.62
CA LEU A 100 41.32 23.86 11.23
C LEU A 100 42.69 23.43 11.74
N THR A 101 43.67 24.33 11.68
CA THR A 101 44.98 24.08 12.26
C THR A 101 45.02 24.64 13.70
N TRP A 102 45.22 23.75 14.67
CA TRP A 102 45.28 24.16 16.07
C TRP A 102 46.58 24.91 16.45
N ASN A 103 46.47 26.11 16.93
CA ASN A 103 47.60 26.97 17.25
C ASN A 103 47.95 27.04 18.77
N GLY A 104 47.25 26.22 19.61
CA GLY A 104 47.42 26.13 21.05
C GLY A 104 46.38 26.94 21.88
N THR A 105 45.38 27.55 21.19
CA THR A 105 44.26 28.24 21.87
C THR A 105 42.97 27.49 21.67
N ALA A 106 41.94 27.76 22.47
CA ALA A 106 40.60 27.17 22.31
C ALA A 106 40.03 27.47 20.90
N LEU A 107 39.42 26.49 20.26
CA LEU A 107 38.82 26.60 18.95
C LEU A 107 37.32 26.92 19.08
N ASN A 108 36.89 28.07 18.56
CA ASN A 108 35.48 28.39 18.40
C ASN A 108 35.13 28.16 16.92
N VAL A 109 34.32 27.16 16.66
CA VAL A 109 33.99 26.69 15.32
C VAL A 109 32.52 26.94 15.06
N THR A 110 32.25 27.64 13.95
CA THR A 110 30.87 27.75 13.44
C THR A 110 30.74 26.83 12.24
N MET A 111 29.93 25.81 12.35
CA MET A 111 29.64 24.90 11.24
C MET A 111 28.60 25.52 10.32
N GLU A 112 28.85 25.48 9.03
CA GLU A 112 27.89 25.89 8.00
C GLU A 112 26.99 24.70 7.66
N ASP A 113 25.70 24.98 7.56
CA ASP A 113 24.73 23.96 7.11
C ASP A 113 25.17 23.43 5.74
N ASP A 114 25.22 22.11 5.62
CA ASP A 114 25.41 21.46 4.32
C ASP A 114 24.06 21.44 3.58
N SER A 115 23.75 22.57 2.93
CA SER A 115 22.54 22.73 2.12
C SER A 115 22.59 21.94 0.80
N ASN A 116 23.59 21.08 0.62
CA ASN A 116 23.71 20.25 -0.56
C ASN A 116 22.71 19.09 -0.50
N MET A 117 21.51 19.28 -1.08
CA MET A 117 20.60 18.19 -1.51
C MET A 117 21.31 17.16 -2.42
N LEU A 118 22.58 17.35 -2.73
CA LEU A 118 23.39 16.50 -3.60
C LEU A 118 23.98 15.28 -2.91
N GLU A 119 23.92 15.15 -1.59
CA GLU A 119 24.41 13.98 -0.86
C GLU A 119 23.32 12.98 -0.47
N GLU A 120 22.05 13.23 -0.84
CA GLU A 120 20.98 12.26 -0.65
C GLU A 120 21.34 10.95 -1.37
N THR A 121 21.57 9.90 -0.59
CA THR A 121 21.88 8.57 -1.12
C THR A 121 20.60 7.78 -1.31
N VAL A 122 20.48 7.13 -2.45
CA VAL A 122 19.33 6.31 -2.83
C VAL A 122 19.80 4.87 -2.97
N VAL A 123 19.08 3.93 -2.42
CA VAL A 123 19.34 2.52 -2.66
C VAL A 123 18.72 2.13 -4.00
N ILE A 124 19.53 1.62 -4.90
CA ILE A 124 19.04 1.09 -6.18
C ILE A 124 19.53 -0.33 -6.34
N GLY A 125 18.59 -1.24 -6.30
CA GLY A 125 18.90 -2.65 -6.39
C GLY A 125 19.82 -3.10 -5.25
N TYR A 126 21.00 -3.56 -5.59
CA TYR A 126 21.96 -4.13 -4.64
C TYR A 126 23.07 -3.15 -4.22
N GLY A 127 22.85 -1.84 -4.38
CA GLY A 127 23.86 -0.83 -4.01
C GLY A 127 23.25 0.52 -3.67
N THR A 128 24.02 1.34 -2.97
CA THR A 128 23.67 2.73 -2.63
C THR A 128 24.38 3.67 -3.59
N VAL A 129 23.65 4.61 -4.18
CA VAL A 129 24.17 5.58 -5.16
C VAL A 129 23.75 6.98 -4.72
N LYS A 130 24.57 8.00 -4.97
CA LYS A 130 24.16 9.39 -4.77
C LYS A 130 23.00 9.71 -5.71
N LYS A 131 21.96 10.40 -5.24
CA LYS A 131 20.83 10.84 -6.07
C LYS A 131 21.29 11.67 -7.27
N ALA A 132 22.34 12.45 -7.09
CA ALA A 132 22.97 13.22 -8.17
C ALA A 132 23.49 12.34 -9.31
N ASP A 133 23.96 11.13 -9.05
CA ASP A 133 24.52 10.20 -10.04
C ASP A 133 23.47 9.36 -10.76
N LEU A 134 22.19 9.48 -10.35
CA LEU A 134 21.12 8.71 -10.96
C LEU A 134 20.72 9.27 -12.31
N ALA A 135 20.64 8.40 -13.31
CA ALA A 135 20.05 8.70 -14.62
C ALA A 135 18.57 8.28 -14.72
N GLY A 136 18.03 7.57 -13.73
CA GLY A 136 16.64 7.08 -13.69
C GLY A 136 15.70 7.93 -12.83
N SER A 137 14.38 7.69 -12.97
CA SER A 137 13.32 8.36 -12.19
C SER A 137 13.02 7.57 -10.90
N VAL A 138 13.37 8.16 -9.75
CA VAL A 138 13.13 7.57 -8.42
C VAL A 138 12.46 8.61 -7.52
N ALA A 139 11.32 8.24 -6.91
CA ALA A 139 10.72 9.03 -5.86
C ALA A 139 11.17 8.51 -4.49
N VAL A 140 11.52 9.40 -3.58
CA VAL A 140 12.00 9.08 -2.22
C VAL A 140 11.14 9.79 -1.20
N MET A 141 10.75 9.08 -0.15
CA MET A 141 10.07 9.60 1.03
C MET A 141 10.76 9.10 2.29
N GLU A 142 11.20 10.02 3.12
CA GLU A 142 11.77 9.67 4.41
C GLU A 142 10.69 9.41 5.47
N GLY A 143 10.93 8.49 6.40
CA GLY A 143 10.02 8.16 7.49
C GLY A 143 9.66 9.34 8.39
N LYS A 144 10.52 10.37 8.46
CA LYS A 144 10.20 11.61 9.18
C LYS A 144 9.03 12.39 8.58
N SER A 145 8.71 12.21 7.30
CA SER A 145 7.63 12.93 6.61
C SER A 145 6.23 12.55 7.10
N PHE A 146 6.09 11.41 7.79
CA PHE A 146 4.81 10.94 8.33
C PHE A 146 4.87 10.54 9.81
N LYS A 147 5.93 10.98 10.54
CA LYS A 147 6.15 10.61 11.95
C LYS A 147 5.02 11.02 12.91
N ASP A 148 4.29 12.09 12.58
CA ASP A 148 3.17 12.61 13.37
C ASP A 148 1.81 12.27 12.74
N GLN A 149 1.80 11.44 11.72
CA GLN A 149 0.60 10.89 11.10
C GLN A 149 0.47 9.43 11.54
N PRO A 150 -0.44 9.11 12.45
CA PRO A 150 -0.64 7.74 12.89
C PRO A 150 -1.35 6.94 11.80
N VAL A 151 -0.57 6.34 10.92
CA VAL A 151 -1.08 5.43 9.87
C VAL A 151 -1.05 4.00 10.37
N ALA A 152 -2.12 3.25 10.11
CA ALA A 152 -2.20 1.84 10.47
C ALA A 152 -1.30 0.97 9.57
N ARG A 153 -1.11 1.37 8.32
CA ARG A 153 -0.35 0.66 7.31
C ARG A 153 0.63 1.58 6.58
N VAL A 154 1.72 1.01 6.12
CA VAL A 154 2.77 1.72 5.38
C VAL A 154 2.25 2.33 4.08
N GLU A 155 1.37 1.60 3.39
CA GLU A 155 0.79 2.01 2.12
C GLU A 155 -0.04 3.30 2.24
N ASP A 156 -0.72 3.51 3.38
CA ASP A 156 -1.49 4.74 3.64
C ASP A 156 -0.60 5.99 3.61
N ALA A 157 0.67 5.84 4.03
CA ALA A 157 1.63 6.94 4.02
C ALA A 157 2.04 7.38 2.60
N LEU A 158 1.84 6.54 1.57
CA LEU A 158 2.26 6.83 0.20
C LEU A 158 1.23 7.64 -0.59
N ASN A 159 -0.04 7.61 -0.20
CA ASN A 159 -1.13 8.19 -0.96
C ASN A 159 -0.93 9.69 -1.21
N GLY A 160 -0.82 10.13 -2.48
CA GLY A 160 -0.60 11.51 -2.89
C GLY A 160 0.76 12.12 -2.51
N ARG A 161 1.63 11.40 -1.78
CA ARG A 161 2.96 11.90 -1.36
C ARG A 161 4.06 11.66 -2.38
N MET A 162 3.80 10.85 -3.39
CA MET A 162 4.73 10.56 -4.48
C MET A 162 4.03 10.71 -5.81
N SER A 163 4.62 11.49 -6.73
CA SER A 163 4.09 11.62 -8.10
C SER A 163 4.13 10.26 -8.82
N GLY A 164 3.10 9.95 -9.62
CA GLY A 164 2.97 8.68 -10.33
C GLY A 164 2.58 7.48 -9.46
N VAL A 165 2.29 7.68 -8.17
CA VAL A 165 1.88 6.62 -7.25
C VAL A 165 0.46 6.88 -6.77
N GLN A 166 -0.44 5.93 -7.01
CA GLN A 166 -1.82 5.94 -6.55
C GLN A 166 -2.03 4.80 -5.56
N VAL A 167 -2.68 5.08 -4.44
CA VAL A 167 -3.06 4.08 -3.42
C VAL A 167 -4.56 4.03 -3.31
N MET A 168 -5.13 2.83 -3.35
CA MET A 168 -6.55 2.57 -3.14
C MET A 168 -6.69 1.68 -1.91
N SER A 169 -7.44 2.13 -0.91
CA SER A 169 -7.70 1.41 0.32
C SER A 169 -9.12 0.87 0.36
N SER A 170 -9.30 -0.32 0.90
CA SER A 170 -10.64 -0.86 1.20
C SER A 170 -11.29 -0.18 2.41
N GLY A 171 -10.55 0.58 3.22
CA GLY A 171 -11.03 1.20 4.45
C GLY A 171 -11.21 0.23 5.62
N VAL A 172 -11.34 -1.07 5.38
CA VAL A 172 -11.53 -2.10 6.41
C VAL A 172 -10.29 -2.23 7.28
N PRO A 173 -10.41 -2.31 8.62
CA PRO A 173 -9.27 -2.61 9.49
C PRO A 173 -8.51 -3.86 9.04
N GLY A 174 -7.20 -3.70 8.77
CA GLY A 174 -6.37 -4.79 8.24
C GLY A 174 -6.73 -5.26 6.81
N GLY A 175 -7.59 -4.52 6.11
CA GLY A 175 -8.07 -4.88 4.76
C GLY A 175 -7.03 -4.67 3.67
N ALA A 176 -7.36 -5.08 2.44
CA ALA A 176 -6.48 -4.99 1.29
C ALA A 176 -6.22 -3.55 0.84
N MET A 177 -5.03 -3.32 0.30
CA MET A 177 -4.63 -2.07 -0.36
C MET A 177 -4.02 -2.37 -1.72
N LYS A 178 -4.28 -1.52 -2.69
CA LYS A 178 -3.71 -1.60 -4.03
C LYS A 178 -2.83 -0.38 -4.28
N ILE A 179 -1.62 -0.61 -4.76
CA ILE A 179 -0.71 0.46 -5.22
C ILE A 179 -0.58 0.37 -6.73
N ARG A 180 -0.63 1.51 -7.40
CA ARG A 180 -0.39 1.63 -8.84
C ARG A 180 0.72 2.61 -9.11
N VAL A 181 1.70 2.18 -9.92
CA VAL A 181 2.79 3.05 -10.37
C VAL A 181 2.64 3.29 -11.86
N ARG A 182 2.31 4.53 -12.23
CA ARG A 182 2.09 4.96 -13.63
C ARG A 182 1.03 4.15 -14.36
N GLY A 183 -0.07 3.82 -13.67
CA GLY A 183 -1.26 3.17 -14.23
C GLY A 183 -1.17 1.64 -14.33
N ALA A 184 -2.27 1.06 -14.83
CA ALA A 184 -2.42 -0.38 -15.02
C ALA A 184 -1.75 -0.84 -16.32
N SER A 185 -0.98 -1.93 -16.28
CA SER A 185 -0.24 -2.46 -17.42
C SER A 185 -0.82 -3.79 -17.92
N SER A 186 -1.51 -4.53 -17.06
CA SER A 186 -2.07 -5.85 -17.36
C SER A 186 -3.57 -5.87 -17.18
N VAL A 187 -4.26 -6.59 -18.05
CA VAL A 187 -5.73 -6.74 -18.06
C VAL A 187 -6.19 -7.83 -17.08
N ASN A 188 -5.52 -8.97 -17.04
CA ASN A 188 -5.93 -10.16 -16.29
C ASN A 188 -5.01 -10.50 -15.13
N LYS A 189 -3.94 -9.73 -14.93
CA LYS A 189 -2.95 -9.97 -13.90
C LYS A 189 -2.89 -8.83 -12.90
N SER A 190 -2.23 -9.08 -11.77
CA SER A 190 -2.00 -8.04 -10.78
C SER A 190 -1.20 -6.88 -11.40
N ASN A 191 -1.65 -5.67 -11.12
CA ASN A 191 -0.96 -4.44 -11.45
C ASN A 191 -0.21 -3.86 -10.24
N ASP A 192 -0.11 -4.62 -9.13
CA ASP A 192 0.63 -4.21 -7.94
C ASP A 192 2.13 -4.16 -8.24
N PRO A 193 2.86 -3.18 -7.67
CA PRO A 193 4.31 -3.12 -7.81
C PRO A 193 4.99 -4.27 -7.05
N LEU A 194 6.25 -4.51 -7.37
CA LEU A 194 7.09 -5.37 -6.58
C LEU A 194 7.44 -4.68 -5.26
N TYR A 195 7.32 -5.40 -4.15
CA TYR A 195 7.73 -4.90 -2.84
C TYR A 195 9.07 -5.49 -2.45
N VAL A 196 10.01 -4.62 -2.06
CA VAL A 196 11.34 -5.01 -1.58
C VAL A 196 11.58 -4.37 -0.23
N VAL A 197 11.80 -5.17 0.80
CA VAL A 197 12.03 -4.69 2.15
C VAL A 197 13.43 -5.13 2.59
N ASP A 198 14.28 -4.17 2.87
CA ASP A 198 15.67 -4.38 3.27
C ASP A 198 16.43 -5.34 2.32
N GLY A 199 16.14 -5.25 1.01
CA GLY A 199 16.76 -6.08 -0.04
C GLY A 199 16.04 -7.41 -0.35
N ILE A 200 15.05 -7.81 0.45
CA ILE A 200 14.28 -9.04 0.23
C ILE A 200 12.96 -8.73 -0.47
N VAL A 201 12.69 -9.49 -1.53
CA VAL A 201 11.43 -9.40 -2.27
C VAL A 201 10.33 -10.07 -1.47
N ARG A 202 9.21 -9.37 -1.28
CA ARG A 202 8.03 -9.86 -0.56
C ARG A 202 6.86 -10.09 -1.49
N GLU A 203 6.29 -11.28 -1.43
CA GLU A 203 5.07 -11.64 -2.15
C GLU A 203 3.81 -11.05 -1.52
N THR A 204 3.90 -10.66 -0.26
CA THR A 204 2.78 -10.28 0.60
C THR A 204 2.66 -8.78 0.82
N GLY A 205 3.35 -7.98 0.02
CA GLY A 205 3.35 -6.53 0.15
C GLY A 205 4.05 -6.02 1.42
N LEU A 206 3.55 -4.93 1.96
CA LEU A 206 4.14 -4.28 3.15
C LEU A 206 3.41 -4.67 4.46
N GLU A 207 2.48 -5.61 4.40
CA GLU A 207 1.75 -6.07 5.59
C GLU A 207 2.71 -6.64 6.64
N GLY A 208 2.40 -6.41 7.92
CA GLY A 208 3.20 -6.84 9.06
C GLY A 208 4.37 -5.92 9.41
N ILE A 209 4.67 -4.91 8.59
CA ILE A 209 5.68 -3.90 8.91
C ILE A 209 5.03 -2.77 9.71
N SER A 210 5.67 -2.39 10.81
CA SER A 210 5.27 -1.20 11.57
C SER A 210 5.71 0.07 10.82
N PRO A 211 4.80 1.02 10.50
CA PRO A 211 5.17 2.28 9.84
C PRO A 211 6.25 3.06 10.59
N GLU A 212 6.27 2.97 11.91
CA GLU A 212 7.25 3.63 12.76
C GLU A 212 8.65 3.00 12.68
N ASP A 213 8.78 1.79 12.07
CA ASP A 213 10.09 1.15 11.81
C ASP A 213 10.71 1.60 10.48
N ILE A 214 10.00 2.38 9.68
CA ILE A 214 10.47 2.79 8.37
C ILE A 214 11.47 3.93 8.50
N GLN A 215 12.58 3.80 7.81
CA GLN A 215 13.56 4.85 7.60
C GLN A 215 13.28 5.63 6.33
N SER A 216 13.06 4.93 5.20
CA SER A 216 12.69 5.53 3.92
C SER A 216 11.91 4.58 3.04
N ILE A 217 11.11 5.16 2.14
CA ILE A 217 10.42 4.44 1.07
C ILE A 217 10.86 5.05 -0.25
N GLN A 218 11.19 4.21 -1.20
CA GLN A 218 11.61 4.61 -2.53
C GLN A 218 10.73 3.90 -3.56
N VAL A 219 10.29 4.63 -4.56
CA VAL A 219 9.53 4.05 -5.66
C VAL A 219 10.30 4.22 -6.96
N LEU A 220 10.73 3.10 -7.53
CA LEU A 220 11.40 3.04 -8.83
C LEU A 220 10.32 3.02 -9.90
N LYS A 221 10.30 4.03 -10.77
CA LYS A 221 9.21 4.25 -11.72
C LYS A 221 9.59 4.02 -13.17
N ASP A 222 10.89 4.01 -13.50
CA ASP A 222 11.41 3.86 -14.86
C ASP A 222 12.08 2.50 -15.10
N ALA A 223 12.20 2.12 -16.37
CA ALA A 223 12.76 0.84 -16.77
C ALA A 223 14.24 0.65 -16.39
N SER A 224 15.06 1.70 -16.38
CA SER A 224 16.47 1.60 -16.03
C SER A 224 16.67 1.33 -14.55
N SER A 225 15.88 1.95 -13.70
CA SER A 225 15.91 1.75 -12.25
C SER A 225 15.33 0.39 -11.84
N THR A 226 14.24 -0.06 -12.50
CA THR A 226 13.55 -1.32 -12.18
C THR A 226 14.18 -2.55 -12.85
N ALA A 227 15.00 -2.39 -13.91
CA ALA A 227 15.61 -3.49 -14.63
C ALA A 227 16.44 -4.44 -13.74
N ILE A 228 17.00 -3.93 -12.67
CA ILE A 228 17.79 -4.73 -11.73
C ILE A 228 16.92 -5.77 -10.99
N TYR A 229 15.62 -5.52 -10.84
CA TYR A 229 14.63 -6.45 -10.28
C TYR A 229 13.93 -7.29 -11.34
N GLY A 230 14.17 -7.01 -12.63
CA GLY A 230 13.79 -7.80 -13.81
C GLY A 230 12.30 -8.05 -13.94
N ALA A 231 11.98 -9.30 -14.23
CA ALA A 231 10.65 -9.79 -14.55
C ALA A 231 9.53 -9.53 -13.51
N ARG A 232 9.87 -9.00 -12.38
CA ARG A 232 8.92 -8.68 -11.31
C ARG A 232 8.72 -7.17 -11.16
N GLY A 233 9.59 -6.35 -11.78
CA GLY A 233 9.56 -4.89 -11.73
C GLY A 233 8.69 -4.18 -12.77
N ALA A 234 7.94 -4.91 -13.60
CA ALA A 234 7.16 -4.34 -14.70
C ALA A 234 6.11 -3.30 -14.28
N ASN A 235 5.55 -3.45 -13.07
CA ASN A 235 4.58 -2.53 -12.49
C ASN A 235 5.19 -1.51 -11.54
N GLY A 236 6.54 -1.31 -11.59
CA GLY A 236 7.29 -0.51 -10.65
C GLY A 236 7.78 -1.32 -9.45
N VAL A 237 8.66 -0.72 -8.64
CA VAL A 237 9.20 -1.35 -7.44
C VAL A 237 9.07 -0.38 -6.27
N VAL A 238 8.45 -0.82 -5.19
CA VAL A 238 8.38 -0.12 -3.91
C VAL A 238 9.43 -0.71 -2.98
N MET A 239 10.47 0.05 -2.72
CA MET A 239 11.56 -0.32 -1.84
C MET A 239 11.35 0.33 -0.49
N VAL A 240 11.39 -0.45 0.56
CA VAL A 240 11.30 0.01 1.94
C VAL A 240 12.59 -0.30 2.66
N GLN A 241 13.20 0.73 3.18
CA GLN A 241 14.29 0.60 4.14
C GLN A 241 13.73 0.80 5.53
N THR A 242 13.99 -0.16 6.39
CA THR A 242 13.61 -0.05 7.79
C THR A 242 14.78 0.51 8.61
N LYS A 243 14.47 0.94 9.83
CA LYS A 243 15.46 1.47 10.77
C LYS A 243 16.48 0.40 11.13
N SER A 244 17.75 0.81 11.18
CA SER A 244 18.89 0.00 11.57
C SER A 244 19.62 0.59 12.77
N GLY A 245 20.52 -0.18 13.37
CA GLY A 245 21.41 0.30 14.41
C GLY A 245 22.28 1.46 13.94
N LYS A 246 22.67 2.33 14.87
CA LYS A 246 23.57 3.46 14.61
C LYS A 246 24.68 3.48 15.66
N ALA A 247 25.90 3.87 15.26
CA ALA A 247 26.97 4.15 16.19
C ALA A 247 26.58 5.36 17.06
N GLY A 248 26.77 5.27 18.38
CA GLY A 248 26.46 6.32 19.31
C GLY A 248 25.93 5.79 20.66
N ALA A 249 25.48 6.71 21.51
CA ALA A 249 24.88 6.35 22.80
C ALA A 249 23.58 5.55 22.61
N THR A 250 23.29 4.73 23.59
CA THR A 250 22.03 3.98 23.65
C THR A 250 20.85 4.94 23.71
N GLN A 251 19.92 4.81 22.78
CA GLN A 251 18.68 5.56 22.74
C GLN A 251 17.49 4.61 22.83
N VAL A 252 16.61 4.87 23.80
CA VAL A 252 15.33 4.19 23.96
C VAL A 252 14.22 5.16 23.57
N THR A 253 13.34 4.72 22.68
CA THR A 253 12.18 5.52 22.25
C THR A 253 10.90 4.74 22.57
N PHE A 254 9.96 5.42 23.20
CA PHE A 254 8.57 4.97 23.35
C PHE A 254 7.68 5.83 22.47
N ASP A 255 6.87 5.18 21.64
CA ASP A 255 5.81 5.80 20.82
C ASP A 255 4.46 5.24 21.27
N GLY A 256 3.52 6.09 21.63
CA GLY A 256 2.15 5.74 21.97
C GLY A 256 1.15 6.61 21.22
N SER A 257 0.06 6.02 20.69
CA SER A 257 -1.03 6.80 20.11
C SER A 257 -2.39 6.19 20.42
N PHE A 258 -3.39 7.09 20.51
CA PHE A 258 -4.78 6.74 20.77
C PHE A 258 -5.69 7.56 19.87
N GLY A 259 -6.54 6.89 19.08
CA GLY A 259 -7.39 7.52 18.08
C GLY A 259 -8.85 7.11 18.20
N PHE A 260 -9.75 8.07 17.90
CA PHE A 260 -11.18 7.87 17.74
C PHE A 260 -11.56 8.06 16.27
N SER A 261 -12.36 7.15 15.75
CA SER A 261 -12.77 7.12 14.35
C SER A 261 -14.28 7.08 14.24
N ASN A 262 -14.87 7.95 13.42
CA ASN A 262 -16.31 7.95 13.15
C ASN A 262 -16.55 7.94 11.64
N ALA A 263 -17.53 7.15 11.22
CA ALA A 263 -18.01 7.19 9.84
C ALA A 263 -18.64 8.55 9.55
N TYR A 264 -18.48 9.02 8.33
CA TYR A 264 -19.16 10.22 7.84
C TYR A 264 -19.58 10.01 6.40
N HIS A 265 -20.52 10.84 5.92
CA HIS A 265 -21.04 10.78 4.56
C HIS A 265 -21.75 9.45 4.23
N ILE A 266 -22.67 9.04 5.12
CA ILE A 266 -23.55 7.89 4.89
C ILE A 266 -24.78 8.38 4.12
N PRO A 267 -25.23 7.68 3.04
CA PRO A 267 -26.47 8.00 2.33
C PRO A 267 -27.68 7.97 3.27
N GLU A 268 -28.57 8.94 3.11
CA GLU A 268 -29.76 9.06 3.95
C GLU A 268 -30.91 8.21 3.37
N VAL A 269 -31.58 7.44 4.23
CA VAL A 269 -32.75 6.62 3.90
C VAL A 269 -34.04 7.28 4.40
N MET A 270 -35.19 6.77 3.97
CA MET A 270 -36.49 7.18 4.48
C MET A 270 -36.57 6.95 6.00
N SER A 271 -37.18 7.89 6.70
CA SER A 271 -37.58 7.65 8.08
C SER A 271 -38.63 6.51 8.14
N THR A 272 -38.76 5.82 9.28
CA THR A 272 -39.73 4.74 9.46
C THR A 272 -41.13 5.14 9.06
N LYS A 273 -41.57 6.36 9.41
CA LYS A 273 -42.87 6.88 9.06
C LYS A 273 -43.03 7.08 7.54
N GLN A 274 -42.03 7.66 6.87
CA GLN A 274 -42.06 7.82 5.43
C GLN A 274 -42.13 6.47 4.72
N TYR A 275 -41.31 5.52 5.16
CA TYR A 275 -41.30 4.18 4.60
C TYR A 275 -42.63 3.42 4.83
N ALA A 276 -43.19 3.49 6.05
CA ALA A 276 -44.51 2.89 6.36
C ALA A 276 -45.63 3.47 5.50
N GLN A 277 -45.63 4.80 5.28
CA GLN A 277 -46.60 5.45 4.40
C GLN A 277 -46.43 5.00 2.95
N ALA A 278 -45.19 4.93 2.49
CA ALA A 278 -44.90 4.45 1.14
C ALA A 278 -45.30 2.99 0.90
N LEU A 279 -45.19 2.12 1.92
CA LEU A 279 -45.70 0.75 1.86
C LEU A 279 -47.23 0.70 1.64
N VAL A 280 -47.97 1.56 2.33
CA VAL A 280 -49.44 1.66 2.17
C VAL A 280 -49.78 2.18 0.77
N ASP A 281 -49.15 3.27 0.36
CA ASP A 281 -49.51 3.98 -0.86
C ASP A 281 -49.11 3.22 -2.13
N HIS A 282 -47.98 2.46 -2.08
CA HIS A 282 -47.37 1.91 -3.29
C HIS A 282 -47.15 0.39 -3.28
N LYS A 283 -47.21 -0.28 -2.10
CA LYS A 283 -47.00 -1.73 -2.00
C LYS A 283 -48.25 -2.51 -1.62
N GLY A 284 -49.34 -1.80 -1.40
CA GLY A 284 -50.62 -2.42 -1.03
C GLY A 284 -50.65 -3.02 0.40
N VAL A 285 -49.76 -2.60 1.27
CA VAL A 285 -49.77 -2.99 2.67
C VAL A 285 -50.93 -2.31 3.37
N SER A 286 -51.70 -3.05 4.15
CA SER A 286 -52.87 -2.46 4.86
C SER A 286 -52.37 -1.43 5.88
N GLN A 287 -53.06 -0.29 5.96
CA GLN A 287 -52.71 0.77 6.89
C GLN A 287 -52.67 0.25 8.34
N SER A 288 -53.55 -0.68 8.70
CA SER A 288 -53.60 -1.29 10.02
C SER A 288 -52.32 -2.05 10.37
N ALA A 289 -51.66 -2.65 9.41
CA ALA A 289 -50.40 -3.40 9.63
C ALA A 289 -49.21 -2.51 10.00
N VAL A 290 -49.27 -1.23 9.62
CA VAL A 290 -48.16 -0.25 9.85
C VAL A 290 -48.62 0.94 10.70
N GLN A 291 -49.83 0.89 11.28
CA GLN A 291 -50.47 2.01 11.98
C GLN A 291 -49.62 2.53 13.15
N ASP A 292 -48.97 1.63 13.88
CA ASP A 292 -48.14 1.99 15.03
C ASP A 292 -46.90 2.79 14.60
N TYR A 293 -46.33 2.50 13.44
CA TYR A 293 -45.20 3.29 12.86
C TYR A 293 -45.70 4.63 12.32
N LEU A 294 -46.88 4.69 11.72
CA LEU A 294 -47.50 5.92 11.21
C LEU A 294 -47.82 6.89 12.35
N ASN A 295 -48.33 6.38 13.47
CA ASN A 295 -48.68 7.16 14.66
C ASN A 295 -47.44 7.50 15.53
N GLY A 296 -46.30 6.86 15.30
CA GLY A 296 -45.08 7.00 16.10
C GLY A 296 -45.16 6.30 17.47
N THR A 297 -46.15 5.40 17.68
CA THR A 297 -46.25 4.59 18.90
C THR A 297 -45.25 3.45 18.92
N LYS A 298 -44.77 3.04 17.74
CA LYS A 298 -43.66 2.09 17.59
C LYS A 298 -42.50 2.76 16.83
N ALA A 299 -41.33 2.72 17.41
CA ALA A 299 -40.12 3.12 16.74
C ALA A 299 -39.69 2.07 15.73
N GLY A 300 -39.18 2.50 14.56
CA GLY A 300 -38.49 1.60 13.64
C GLY A 300 -37.01 1.49 13.96
N ILE A 301 -36.31 0.68 13.20
CA ILE A 301 -34.88 0.48 13.34
C ILE A 301 -34.15 1.32 12.28
N ASP A 302 -33.23 2.18 12.72
CA ASP A 302 -32.18 2.74 11.84
C ASP A 302 -31.06 1.71 11.72
N TRP A 303 -31.07 0.96 10.62
CA TRP A 303 -30.12 -0.12 10.40
C TRP A 303 -28.68 0.37 10.30
N MET A 304 -28.46 1.59 9.82
CA MET A 304 -27.13 2.14 9.74
C MET A 304 -26.57 2.51 11.12
N ASP A 305 -27.43 3.01 12.02
CA ASP A 305 -27.04 3.29 13.41
C ASP A 305 -26.69 2.00 14.17
N GLU A 306 -27.43 0.92 13.92
CA GLU A 306 -27.13 -0.41 14.49
C GLU A 306 -25.83 -1.04 13.95
N LEU A 307 -25.43 -0.69 12.73
CA LEU A 307 -24.21 -1.21 12.09
C LEU A 307 -22.96 -0.38 12.41
N LEU A 308 -23.11 0.90 12.79
CA LEU A 308 -22.01 1.83 12.99
C LEU A 308 -21.64 1.95 14.47
N GLN A 309 -20.37 2.19 14.72
CA GLN A 309 -19.83 2.47 16.05
C GLN A 309 -18.67 3.46 15.98
N THR A 310 -18.32 4.04 17.11
CA THR A 310 -17.03 4.74 17.22
C THR A 310 -15.90 3.73 17.22
N GLY A 311 -15.04 3.80 16.19
CA GLY A 311 -13.82 3.01 16.11
C GLY A 311 -12.75 3.55 17.07
N ILE A 312 -11.92 2.65 17.59
CA ILE A 312 -10.81 3.01 18.49
C ILE A 312 -9.54 2.37 17.96
N THR A 313 -8.49 3.18 17.82
CA THR A 313 -7.16 2.70 17.43
C THR A 313 -6.17 2.99 18.55
N GLN A 314 -5.42 1.98 18.97
CA GLN A 314 -4.35 2.09 19.95
C GLN A 314 -3.08 1.51 19.33
N ASN A 315 -1.97 2.23 19.44
CA ASN A 315 -0.68 1.78 18.92
C ASN A 315 0.41 2.12 19.94
N TYR A 316 1.18 1.11 20.32
CA TYR A 316 2.25 1.23 21.31
C TYR A 316 3.51 0.56 20.80
N LYS A 317 4.61 1.29 20.85
CA LYS A 317 5.91 0.81 20.38
C LYS A 317 7.02 1.21 21.33
N VAL A 318 7.94 0.29 21.54
CA VAL A 318 9.24 0.56 22.18
C VAL A 318 10.33 0.21 21.18
N SER A 319 11.33 1.05 21.06
CA SER A 319 12.52 0.75 20.26
C SER A 319 13.81 1.13 20.97
N LEU A 320 14.86 0.38 20.68
CA LEU A 320 16.21 0.53 21.20
C LEU A 320 17.18 0.66 20.03
N THR A 321 17.98 1.70 20.02
CA THR A 321 19.12 1.86 19.08
C THR A 321 20.38 2.02 19.87
N GLN A 322 21.39 1.24 19.55
CA GLN A 322 22.72 1.36 20.16
C GLN A 322 23.82 0.88 19.21
N GLY A 323 25.05 1.29 19.45
CA GLY A 323 26.16 0.72 18.72
C GLY A 323 27.47 1.47 18.87
N ASN A 324 28.48 0.90 18.27
CA ASN A 324 29.82 1.45 18.09
C ASN A 324 30.28 1.21 16.65
N ASP A 325 31.53 1.48 16.35
CA ASP A 325 32.11 1.32 14.99
C ASP A 325 32.14 -0.15 14.50
N LYS A 326 31.99 -1.13 15.40
CA LYS A 326 32.03 -2.56 15.07
C LYS A 326 30.66 -3.23 15.10
N THR A 327 29.82 -2.85 16.04
CA THR A 327 28.50 -3.47 16.22
C THR A 327 27.45 -2.39 16.39
N GLN A 328 26.38 -2.49 15.60
CA GLN A 328 25.25 -1.59 15.64
C GLN A 328 23.97 -2.43 15.70
N THR A 329 23.06 -2.09 16.61
CA THR A 329 21.85 -2.89 16.86
C THR A 329 20.64 -1.98 16.92
N TYR A 330 19.57 -2.41 16.27
CA TYR A 330 18.24 -1.87 16.40
C TYR A 330 17.28 -2.98 16.82
N PHE A 331 16.44 -2.69 17.80
CA PHE A 331 15.38 -3.58 18.24
C PHE A 331 14.09 -2.77 18.41
N SER A 332 12.95 -3.33 18.00
CA SER A 332 11.64 -2.74 18.30
C SER A 332 10.58 -3.80 18.55
N ALA A 333 9.60 -3.44 19.38
CA ALA A 333 8.38 -4.21 19.62
C ALA A 333 7.17 -3.27 19.51
N ASN A 334 6.17 -3.66 18.74
CA ASN A 334 4.97 -2.90 18.46
C ASN A 334 3.71 -3.73 18.70
N VAL A 335 2.70 -3.10 19.29
CA VAL A 335 1.34 -3.65 19.41
C VAL A 335 0.38 -2.59 18.91
N MET A 336 -0.45 -2.95 17.93
CA MET A 336 -1.53 -2.11 17.41
C MET A 336 -2.85 -2.85 17.56
N ASP A 337 -3.86 -2.19 18.12
CA ASP A 337 -5.25 -2.67 18.23
C ASP A 337 -6.17 -1.64 17.58
N GLN A 338 -6.87 -2.03 16.52
CA GLN A 338 -7.80 -1.19 15.77
C GLN A 338 -9.19 -1.81 15.77
N LYS A 339 -10.14 -1.15 16.40
CA LYS A 339 -11.56 -1.41 16.32
C LYS A 339 -12.16 -0.52 15.23
N GLY A 340 -12.83 -1.10 14.26
CA GLY A 340 -13.40 -0.37 13.12
C GLY A 340 -14.66 0.41 13.43
N VAL A 341 -15.12 1.19 12.45
CA VAL A 341 -16.36 1.99 12.55
C VAL A 341 -17.62 1.17 12.25
N ILE A 342 -17.47 -0.05 11.76
CA ILE A 342 -18.56 -1.02 11.66
C ILE A 342 -18.40 -2.03 12.79
N VAL A 343 -19.51 -2.35 13.43
CA VAL A 343 -19.60 -3.30 14.55
C VAL A 343 -18.89 -4.61 14.19
N ASP A 344 -18.22 -5.23 15.17
CA ASP A 344 -17.46 -6.48 15.07
C ASP A 344 -16.27 -6.49 14.09
N THR A 345 -15.94 -5.36 13.46
CA THR A 345 -14.73 -5.27 12.64
C THR A 345 -13.52 -4.84 13.49
N LYS A 346 -12.44 -5.62 13.45
CA LYS A 346 -11.22 -5.31 14.20
C LYS A 346 -9.97 -5.86 13.51
N SER A 347 -8.83 -5.23 13.79
CA SER A 347 -7.51 -5.70 13.40
C SER A 347 -6.53 -5.52 14.56
N ARG A 348 -5.78 -6.56 14.91
CA ARG A 348 -4.75 -6.49 15.93
C ARG A 348 -3.44 -7.01 15.36
N ARG A 349 -2.38 -6.21 15.49
CA ARG A 349 -1.03 -6.56 15.03
C ARG A 349 -0.06 -6.58 16.18
N TYR A 350 0.77 -7.61 16.22
CA TYR A 350 1.98 -7.69 17.03
C TYR A 350 3.17 -7.76 16.09
N ALA A 351 4.18 -6.93 16.30
CA ALA A 351 5.39 -6.94 15.47
C ALA A 351 6.65 -6.80 16.33
N ILE A 352 7.67 -7.54 15.97
CA ILE A 352 9.01 -7.47 16.57
C ILE A 352 10.00 -7.36 15.43
N LYS A 353 10.91 -6.41 15.52
CA LYS A 353 12.01 -6.25 14.58
C LYS A 353 13.35 -6.25 15.31
N ALA A 354 14.32 -6.95 14.73
CA ALA A 354 15.71 -6.93 15.16
C ALA A 354 16.62 -6.75 13.94
N ASN A 355 17.49 -5.77 14.01
CA ASN A 355 18.53 -5.55 13.00
C ASN A 355 19.87 -5.44 13.72
N MET A 356 20.87 -6.19 13.25
CA MET A 356 22.22 -6.18 13.80
C MET A 356 23.23 -6.13 12.66
N HIS A 357 24.08 -5.11 12.70
CA HIS A 357 25.23 -4.97 11.80
C HIS A 357 26.52 -5.17 12.60
N ASN A 358 27.39 -6.07 12.10
CA ASN A 358 28.66 -6.41 12.72
C ASN A 358 29.80 -6.33 11.71
N LYS A 359 30.81 -5.57 12.01
CA LYS A 359 32.11 -5.61 11.34
C LYS A 359 32.96 -6.67 12.03
N ILE A 360 32.91 -7.92 11.51
CA ILE A 360 33.59 -9.09 12.11
C ILE A 360 35.10 -8.94 11.92
N PHE A 361 35.52 -8.62 10.70
CA PHE A 361 36.90 -8.30 10.32
C PHE A 361 36.90 -7.06 9.41
N ASP A 362 38.03 -6.47 9.17
CA ASP A 362 38.11 -5.31 8.22
C ASP A 362 37.65 -5.67 6.81
N TRP A 363 37.76 -6.95 6.44
CA TRP A 363 37.33 -7.47 5.15
C TRP A 363 35.94 -8.15 5.15
N LEU A 364 35.32 -8.35 6.33
CA LEU A 364 34.03 -9.04 6.46
C LEU A 364 33.07 -8.28 7.37
N GLU A 365 31.95 -7.87 6.78
CA GLU A 365 30.79 -7.30 7.48
C GLU A 365 29.61 -8.27 7.39
N MET A 366 28.83 -8.38 8.47
CA MET A 366 27.61 -9.19 8.53
C MET A 366 26.44 -8.32 8.97
N THR A 367 25.33 -8.39 8.24
CA THR A 367 24.06 -7.80 8.67
C THR A 367 23.03 -8.91 8.81
N THR A 368 22.31 -8.90 9.93
CA THR A 368 21.16 -9.80 10.17
C THR A 368 19.95 -8.94 10.41
N ASP A 369 18.88 -9.19 9.68
CA ASP A 369 17.57 -8.54 9.84
C ASP A 369 16.49 -9.60 10.03
N ILE A 370 15.64 -9.41 11.02
CA ILE A 370 14.50 -10.30 11.33
C ILE A 370 13.30 -9.43 11.66
N ASN A 371 12.19 -9.69 10.99
CA ASN A 371 10.89 -9.11 11.26
C ASN A 371 9.87 -10.23 11.49
N LEU A 372 9.29 -10.25 12.70
CA LEU A 372 8.26 -11.20 13.10
C LEU A 372 6.97 -10.42 13.30
N SER A 373 5.88 -10.87 12.70
CA SER A 373 4.58 -10.26 12.96
C SER A 373 3.44 -11.27 12.97
N GLN A 374 2.45 -10.99 13.79
CA GLN A 374 1.16 -11.66 13.76
C GLN A 374 0.07 -10.61 13.63
N THR A 375 -0.86 -10.82 12.69
CA THR A 375 -2.03 -9.98 12.50
C THR A 375 -3.28 -10.85 12.64
N ASP A 376 -4.18 -10.44 13.53
CA ASP A 376 -5.48 -11.06 13.76
C ASP A 376 -6.57 -10.08 13.30
N ASN A 377 -7.29 -10.44 12.26
CA ASN A 377 -8.39 -9.63 11.70
C ASN A 377 -9.70 -10.39 11.89
N SER A 378 -10.75 -9.69 12.28
CA SER A 378 -12.10 -10.28 12.34
C SER A 378 -13.17 -9.30 11.87
N GLY A 379 -14.32 -9.83 11.48
CA GLY A 379 -15.47 -9.10 11.02
C GLY A 379 -16.00 -9.54 9.67
N ALA A 380 -17.18 -9.03 9.29
CA ALA A 380 -17.83 -9.34 8.04
C ALA A 380 -16.98 -8.97 6.82
N GLY A 381 -17.10 -9.73 5.75
CA GLY A 381 -16.52 -9.40 4.46
C GLY A 381 -17.32 -8.27 3.77
N PHE A 382 -16.60 -7.31 3.20
CA PHE A 382 -17.17 -6.23 2.39
C PHE A 382 -17.01 -6.54 0.90
N ALA A 383 -17.53 -7.68 0.49
CA ALA A 383 -17.44 -8.12 -0.90
C ALA A 383 -18.36 -7.30 -1.83
N GLN A 384 -18.07 -7.34 -3.12
CA GLN A 384 -18.90 -6.75 -4.18
C GLN A 384 -20.16 -7.60 -4.42
N ASN A 385 -21.00 -7.81 -3.40
CA ASN A 385 -22.23 -8.59 -3.51
C ASN A 385 -23.27 -8.14 -2.48
N GLN A 386 -24.44 -8.73 -2.57
CA GLN A 386 -25.63 -8.45 -1.73
C GLN A 386 -25.47 -8.93 -0.28
N SER A 387 -24.37 -9.54 0.10
CA SER A 387 -24.05 -9.89 1.49
C SER A 387 -23.22 -8.81 2.20
N ASN A 388 -22.94 -7.68 1.52
CA ASN A 388 -22.27 -6.54 2.12
C ASN A 388 -23.20 -5.87 3.15
N PRO A 389 -22.80 -5.75 4.42
CA PRO A 389 -23.68 -5.26 5.49
C PRO A 389 -24.13 -3.81 5.26
N ILE A 390 -23.29 -2.96 4.67
CA ILE A 390 -23.66 -1.57 4.35
C ILE A 390 -24.72 -1.52 3.25
N TRP A 391 -24.50 -2.28 2.17
CA TRP A 391 -25.48 -2.34 1.09
C TRP A 391 -26.82 -2.88 1.60
N VAL A 392 -26.80 -3.93 2.43
CA VAL A 392 -28.03 -4.49 3.02
C VAL A 392 -28.66 -3.49 3.97
N GLY A 393 -27.92 -2.86 4.87
CA GLY A 393 -28.45 -1.90 5.85
C GLY A 393 -29.15 -0.71 5.21
N LEU A 394 -28.61 -0.18 4.11
CA LEU A 394 -29.22 0.93 3.37
C LEU A 394 -30.49 0.53 2.60
N ASN A 395 -30.67 -0.77 2.31
CA ASN A 395 -31.81 -1.29 1.55
C ASN A 395 -32.82 -2.07 2.39
N TYR A 396 -32.61 -2.21 3.71
CA TYR A 396 -33.47 -2.98 4.57
C TYR A 396 -34.61 -2.15 5.14
N SER A 397 -35.79 -2.75 5.28
CA SER A 397 -37.00 -2.08 5.80
C SER A 397 -36.81 -1.61 7.25
N PRO A 398 -37.01 -0.33 7.56
CA PRO A 398 -36.95 0.18 8.94
C PRO A 398 -38.14 -0.27 9.80
N THR A 399 -39.21 -0.85 9.19
CA THR A 399 -40.38 -1.35 9.91
C THR A 399 -40.21 -2.81 10.37
N MET A 400 -39.08 -3.43 10.11
CA MET A 400 -38.79 -4.79 10.54
C MET A 400 -38.24 -4.82 11.96
N GLU A 401 -38.67 -5.83 12.74
CA GLU A 401 -38.04 -6.18 14.01
C GLU A 401 -36.74 -6.93 13.75
N MET A 402 -35.78 -6.83 14.68
CA MET A 402 -34.47 -7.45 14.54
C MET A 402 -34.55 -8.97 14.49
N MET A 403 -35.37 -9.58 15.37
CA MET A 403 -35.54 -11.03 15.49
C MET A 403 -37.00 -11.41 15.57
N ASP A 404 -37.33 -12.63 15.13
CA ASP A 404 -38.62 -13.27 15.31
C ASP A 404 -38.76 -13.85 16.74
N ALA A 405 -39.97 -14.38 17.06
CA ALA A 405 -40.26 -15.00 18.34
C ALA A 405 -39.40 -16.25 18.66
N ASN A 406 -38.73 -16.84 17.66
CA ASN A 406 -37.84 -17.98 17.80
C ASN A 406 -36.36 -17.58 17.90
N GLY A 407 -36.07 -16.29 17.96
CA GLY A 407 -34.69 -15.76 18.02
C GLY A 407 -33.93 -15.90 16.72
N LYS A 408 -34.59 -16.00 15.57
CA LYS A 408 -34.00 -15.89 14.23
C LYS A 408 -34.08 -14.46 13.78
N TYR A 409 -33.05 -14.02 13.05
CA TYR A 409 -33.05 -12.70 12.42
C TYR A 409 -34.15 -12.63 11.36
N ASN A 410 -34.99 -11.62 11.45
CA ASN A 410 -36.08 -11.42 10.53
C ASN A 410 -35.56 -11.21 9.10
N LYS A 411 -36.34 -11.72 8.14
CA LYS A 411 -36.15 -11.40 6.72
C LYS A 411 -37.08 -10.27 6.33
N ASP A 412 -36.61 -9.37 5.47
CA ASP A 412 -37.45 -8.32 4.94
C ASP A 412 -38.41 -8.89 3.90
N PRO A 413 -39.73 -8.87 4.14
CA PRO A 413 -40.73 -9.40 3.21
C PRO A 413 -40.92 -8.50 1.97
N TYR A 414 -40.45 -7.25 2.04
CA TYR A 414 -40.56 -6.27 0.97
C TYR A 414 -39.34 -6.27 0.06
N ASN A 415 -38.23 -6.78 0.59
CA ASN A 415 -36.95 -6.94 -0.11
C ASN A 415 -36.56 -8.42 -0.02
N ASN A 416 -36.84 -9.20 -1.04
CA ASN A 416 -36.52 -10.65 -1.06
C ASN A 416 -35.03 -10.93 -0.92
N ILE A 417 -34.22 -9.89 -0.56
CA ILE A 417 -32.83 -10.04 -0.67
C ILE A 417 -32.29 -10.75 0.48
N GLN A 418 -32.89 -10.89 1.70
CA GLN A 418 -31.82 -11.10 2.37
C GLN A 418 -31.78 -11.40 3.76
N ASN A 419 -30.64 -11.67 4.16
CA ASN A 419 -30.13 -11.78 5.51
C ASN A 419 -30.27 -10.40 6.19
N ASN A 420 -30.76 -10.40 7.41
CA ASN A 420 -30.80 -9.21 8.24
C ASN A 420 -29.41 -8.58 8.37
N PRO A 421 -29.24 -7.25 8.20
CA PRO A 421 -27.93 -6.61 8.22
C PRO A 421 -27.19 -6.79 9.57
N TYR A 422 -27.90 -6.72 10.67
CA TYR A 422 -27.36 -7.00 12.00
C TYR A 422 -26.98 -8.48 12.14
N GLY A 423 -27.81 -9.37 11.58
CA GLY A 423 -27.54 -10.81 11.54
C GLY A 423 -26.28 -11.17 10.76
N ILE A 424 -25.97 -10.46 9.66
CA ILE A 424 -24.72 -10.67 8.90
C ILE A 424 -23.50 -10.43 9.81
N LEU A 425 -23.55 -9.42 10.67
CA LEU A 425 -22.43 -9.10 11.57
C LEU A 425 -22.35 -10.06 12.76
N HIS A 426 -23.47 -10.31 13.45
CA HIS A 426 -23.48 -11.06 14.72
C HIS A 426 -23.78 -12.55 14.60
N GLY A 427 -24.30 -12.99 13.48
CA GLY A 427 -24.60 -14.41 13.21
C GLY A 427 -23.61 -15.09 12.30
N SER A 428 -22.54 -14.39 11.94
CA SER A 428 -21.43 -14.92 11.15
C SER A 428 -20.10 -14.60 11.83
N GLU A 429 -19.21 -15.56 11.86
CA GLU A 429 -17.82 -15.41 12.31
C GLU A 429 -16.91 -15.42 11.09
N ASN A 430 -15.92 -14.53 11.02
CA ASN A 430 -14.93 -14.48 9.96
C ASN A 430 -13.61 -13.97 10.54
N ASP A 431 -12.76 -14.91 10.94
CA ASP A 431 -11.48 -14.64 11.58
C ASP A 431 -10.34 -15.00 10.64
N ARG A 432 -9.43 -14.07 10.47
CA ARG A 432 -8.20 -14.24 9.68
C ARG A 432 -6.99 -14.02 10.56
N LYS A 433 -6.14 -15.03 10.68
CA LYS A 433 -4.86 -14.93 11.39
C LYS A 433 -3.74 -15.07 10.40
N ARG A 434 -2.76 -14.21 10.53
CA ARG A 434 -1.58 -14.25 9.68
C ARG A 434 -0.33 -14.10 10.51
N THR A 435 0.54 -15.09 10.44
CA THR A 435 1.87 -15.05 11.05
C THR A 435 2.91 -14.92 9.95
N MET A 436 3.76 -13.92 10.06
CA MET A 436 4.80 -13.63 9.08
C MET A 436 6.17 -13.61 9.73
N VAL A 437 7.14 -14.26 9.07
CA VAL A 437 8.55 -14.24 9.42
C VAL A 437 9.33 -13.84 8.20
N THR A 438 9.89 -12.65 8.20
CA THR A 438 10.79 -12.19 7.14
C THR A 438 12.17 -11.97 7.75
N GLY A 439 13.20 -12.51 7.15
CA GLY A 439 14.54 -12.28 7.62
C GLY A 439 15.60 -12.59 6.59
N HIS A 440 16.79 -12.00 6.77
CA HIS A 440 17.94 -12.26 5.92
C HIS A 440 19.25 -12.11 6.67
N VAL A 441 20.27 -12.70 6.09
CA VAL A 441 21.66 -12.51 6.48
C VAL A 441 22.44 -12.06 5.27
N ASP A 442 23.11 -10.92 5.40
CA ASP A 442 24.07 -10.39 4.43
C ASP A 442 25.48 -10.63 4.92
N LEU A 443 26.31 -11.19 4.06
CA LEU A 443 27.75 -11.27 4.26
C LEU A 443 28.42 -10.43 3.16
N LYS A 444 29.09 -9.35 3.55
CA LYS A 444 29.81 -8.47 2.65
C LYS A 444 31.30 -8.64 2.83
N PHE A 445 31.97 -9.06 1.77
CA PHE A 445 33.40 -9.27 1.68
C PHE A 445 34.05 -8.11 0.94
N ASN A 446 34.88 -7.36 1.59
CA ASN A 446 35.73 -6.33 0.99
C ASN A 446 36.99 -7.02 0.45
N LEU A 447 36.95 -7.51 -0.82
CA LEU A 447 38.00 -8.36 -1.40
C LEU A 447 39.26 -7.59 -1.74
N LEU A 448 39.10 -6.43 -2.40
CA LEU A 448 40.18 -5.52 -2.79
C LEU A 448 39.64 -4.08 -2.71
N LYS A 449 40.51 -3.09 -2.83
CA LYS A 449 40.09 -1.69 -2.89
C LYS A 449 39.13 -1.47 -4.06
N GLY A 450 37.89 -1.12 -3.73
CA GLY A 450 36.80 -0.92 -4.69
C GLY A 450 36.10 -2.20 -5.17
N LEU A 451 36.56 -3.40 -4.80
CA LEU A 451 35.92 -4.67 -5.16
C LEU A 451 35.29 -5.30 -3.95
N THR A 452 33.97 -5.43 -3.97
CA THR A 452 33.17 -6.05 -2.90
C THR A 452 32.36 -7.22 -3.45
N PHE A 453 32.23 -8.27 -2.65
CA PHE A 453 31.29 -9.36 -2.89
C PHE A 453 30.29 -9.40 -1.73
N THR A 454 28.99 -9.40 -2.04
CA THR A 454 27.91 -9.48 -1.03
C THR A 454 27.02 -10.67 -1.37
N THR A 455 26.74 -11.51 -0.39
CA THR A 455 25.72 -12.57 -0.49
C THR A 455 24.60 -12.28 0.51
N THR A 456 23.36 -12.16 0.00
CA THR A 456 22.14 -11.95 0.76
C THR A 456 21.31 -13.23 0.69
N ASN A 457 21.04 -13.85 1.83
CA ASN A 457 20.21 -15.06 1.91
C ASN A 457 19.02 -14.79 2.81
N GLY A 458 17.84 -14.88 2.25
CA GLY A 458 16.60 -14.48 2.90
C GLY A 458 15.46 -15.45 2.78
N ILE A 459 14.54 -15.32 3.73
CA ILE A 459 13.28 -16.05 3.81
C ILE A 459 12.12 -15.08 4.03
N ASP A 460 11.01 -15.30 3.32
CA ASP A 460 9.70 -14.70 3.59
C ASP A 460 8.69 -15.86 3.80
N TYR A 461 8.33 -16.08 5.06
CA TYR A 461 7.41 -17.14 5.48
C TYR A 461 6.10 -16.53 5.95
N ASN A 462 4.99 -17.05 5.43
CA ASN A 462 3.65 -16.63 5.80
C ASN A 462 2.78 -17.85 6.10
N ASP A 463 2.19 -17.86 7.29
CA ASP A 463 1.14 -18.81 7.69
C ASP A 463 -0.17 -18.04 7.81
N TYR A 464 -1.10 -18.37 6.93
CA TYR A 464 -2.37 -17.69 6.79
C TYR A 464 -3.50 -18.65 7.12
N LYS A 465 -4.35 -18.27 8.10
CA LYS A 465 -5.50 -19.04 8.56
C LYS A 465 -6.75 -18.22 8.42
N TRP A 466 -7.74 -18.81 7.79
CA TRP A 466 -9.05 -18.20 7.61
C TRP A 466 -10.13 -19.13 8.14
N TYR A 467 -10.85 -18.68 9.15
CA TYR A 467 -11.95 -19.38 9.79
C TYR A 467 -13.26 -18.63 9.54
N SER A 468 -14.28 -19.35 9.13
CA SER A 468 -15.61 -18.78 8.88
C SER A 468 -16.70 -19.68 9.43
N PHE A 469 -17.77 -19.06 9.92
CA PHE A 469 -19.00 -19.75 10.34
C PHE A 469 -20.19 -18.85 10.05
N THR A 470 -21.31 -19.44 9.59
CA THR A 470 -22.59 -18.75 9.42
C THR A 470 -23.70 -19.59 10.04
N SER A 471 -24.45 -19.00 10.98
CA SER A 471 -25.51 -19.66 11.74
C SER A 471 -26.80 -19.79 10.93
N THR A 472 -27.65 -20.81 11.26
CA THR A 472 -29.02 -20.94 10.77
C THR A 472 -29.92 -19.77 11.17
N LYS A 473 -29.54 -19.00 12.20
CA LYS A 473 -30.24 -17.75 12.56
C LYS A 473 -30.19 -16.69 11.46
N VAL A 474 -29.10 -16.70 10.67
CA VAL A 474 -28.88 -15.79 9.54
C VAL A 474 -29.34 -16.43 8.24
N ASN A 475 -28.85 -17.64 7.96
CA ASN A 475 -29.11 -18.34 6.71
C ASN A 475 -30.08 -19.52 6.94
N ALA A 476 -31.35 -19.32 6.60
CA ALA A 476 -32.38 -20.34 6.76
C ALA A 476 -32.16 -21.59 5.88
N ALA A 477 -31.34 -21.52 4.84
CA ALA A 477 -30.99 -22.66 3.99
C ALA A 477 -30.01 -23.64 4.67
N GLY A 478 -29.40 -23.24 5.80
CA GLY A 478 -28.49 -24.06 6.58
C GLY A 478 -27.29 -23.28 7.05
N ASN A 479 -26.65 -23.79 8.11
CA ASN A 479 -25.37 -23.27 8.56
C ASN A 479 -24.21 -23.82 7.72
N ASN A 480 -23.10 -23.09 7.72
CA ASN A 480 -21.88 -23.52 7.08
C ASN A 480 -20.64 -23.04 7.85
N MET A 481 -19.56 -23.74 7.68
CA MET A 481 -18.27 -23.35 8.19
C MET A 481 -17.14 -23.61 7.18
N GLY A 482 -16.06 -22.88 7.33
CA GLY A 482 -14.83 -23.06 6.56
C GLY A 482 -13.59 -22.84 7.42
N ASN A 483 -12.65 -23.78 7.35
CA ASN A 483 -11.33 -23.65 7.93
C ASN A 483 -10.32 -23.81 6.80
N ASN A 484 -9.59 -22.74 6.48
CA ASN A 484 -8.64 -22.72 5.37
C ASN A 484 -7.29 -22.26 5.89
N ASP A 485 -6.27 -23.07 5.65
CA ASP A 485 -4.88 -22.77 5.97
C ASP A 485 -4.06 -22.66 4.69
N ALA A 486 -3.19 -21.65 4.62
CA ALA A 486 -2.25 -21.50 3.52
C ALA A 486 -0.88 -21.10 4.06
N THR A 487 0.14 -21.87 3.71
CA THR A 487 1.52 -21.56 4.02
C THR A 487 2.24 -21.17 2.73
N VAL A 488 2.88 -20.01 2.73
CA VAL A 488 3.70 -19.49 1.65
C VAL A 488 5.13 -19.39 2.15
N THR A 489 6.08 -20.02 1.47
CA THR A 489 7.50 -19.93 1.78
C THR A 489 8.27 -19.46 0.55
N ALA A 490 8.84 -18.27 0.62
CA ALA A 490 9.73 -17.74 -0.38
C ALA A 490 11.17 -17.74 0.14
N LEU A 491 12.09 -18.35 -0.62
CA LEU A 491 13.53 -18.36 -0.35
C LEU A 491 14.23 -17.58 -1.46
N GLN A 492 15.13 -16.69 -1.08
CA GLN A 492 15.93 -15.89 -1.99
C GLN A 492 17.40 -15.99 -1.63
N SER A 493 18.26 -16.19 -2.63
CA SER A 493 19.71 -16.07 -2.50
C SER A 493 20.21 -15.15 -3.61
N THR A 494 20.78 -14.01 -3.23
CA THR A 494 21.29 -12.99 -4.14
C THR A 494 22.78 -12.80 -3.89
N ASN A 495 23.57 -12.92 -4.94
CA ASN A 495 25.03 -12.84 -4.88
C ASN A 495 25.50 -11.73 -5.82
N ASN A 496 26.19 -10.76 -5.29
CA ASN A 496 26.52 -9.50 -5.94
C ASN A 496 28.02 -9.24 -5.87
N LEU A 497 28.68 -9.12 -7.02
CA LEU A 497 30.06 -8.70 -7.16
C LEU A 497 30.08 -7.29 -7.74
N THR A 498 30.57 -6.32 -6.97
CA THR A 498 30.61 -4.91 -7.37
C THR A 498 32.02 -4.38 -7.34
N TYR A 499 32.46 -3.78 -8.45
CA TYR A 499 33.66 -2.99 -8.55
C TYR A 499 33.30 -1.52 -8.70
N SER A 500 33.82 -0.65 -7.83
CA SER A 500 33.62 0.81 -7.87
C SER A 500 34.93 1.53 -7.65
N ASN A 501 35.29 2.41 -8.59
CA ASN A 501 36.50 3.22 -8.50
C ASN A 501 36.33 4.58 -9.20
N LYS A 502 37.14 5.56 -8.78
CA LYS A 502 37.20 6.89 -9.40
C LYS A 502 38.66 7.21 -9.75
N TRP A 503 38.94 7.55 -11.03
CA TRP A 503 40.24 7.95 -11.55
C TRP A 503 40.12 9.38 -12.10
N GLY A 504 40.58 10.37 -11.36
CA GLY A 504 40.40 11.76 -11.73
C GLY A 504 38.92 12.09 -11.89
N ASP A 505 38.53 12.50 -13.10
CA ASP A 505 37.11 12.82 -13.43
C ASP A 505 36.28 11.62 -13.83
N HIS A 506 36.85 10.42 -13.91
CA HIS A 506 36.17 9.21 -14.35
C HIS A 506 35.74 8.36 -13.16
N GLY A 507 34.45 8.17 -12.97
CA GLY A 507 33.86 7.24 -12.00
C GLY A 507 33.27 6.04 -12.73
N LEU A 508 33.60 4.82 -12.27
CA LEU A 508 33.05 3.58 -12.82
C LEU A 508 32.55 2.70 -11.69
N THR A 509 31.31 2.22 -11.84
CA THR A 509 30.76 1.13 -11.00
C THR A 509 30.23 0.03 -11.92
N ALA A 510 30.78 -1.18 -11.77
CA ALA A 510 30.37 -2.36 -12.51
C ALA A 510 29.88 -3.41 -11.52
N THR A 511 28.69 -3.97 -11.76
CA THR A 511 28.03 -4.93 -10.88
C THR A 511 27.58 -6.15 -11.67
N GLY A 512 27.96 -7.33 -11.18
CA GLY A 512 27.44 -8.62 -11.65
C GLY A 512 26.63 -9.27 -10.52
N VAL A 513 25.43 -9.73 -10.82
CA VAL A 513 24.54 -10.38 -9.83
C VAL A 513 24.05 -11.71 -10.39
N TRP A 514 23.99 -12.72 -9.53
CA TRP A 514 23.19 -13.91 -9.79
C TRP A 514 22.27 -14.16 -8.61
N GLU A 515 21.04 -14.49 -8.94
CA GLU A 515 19.94 -14.64 -7.96
C GLU A 515 19.18 -15.93 -8.22
N VAL A 516 18.82 -16.61 -7.15
CA VAL A 516 17.90 -17.75 -7.15
C VAL A 516 16.73 -17.43 -6.22
N THR A 517 15.51 -17.56 -6.74
CA THR A 517 14.28 -17.42 -5.95
C THR A 517 13.45 -18.71 -6.06
N SER A 518 12.92 -19.18 -4.94
CA SER A 518 11.96 -20.28 -4.88
C SER A 518 10.76 -19.86 -4.06
N ASN A 519 9.56 -20.08 -4.57
CA ASN A 519 8.31 -19.82 -3.85
C ASN A 519 7.48 -21.10 -3.83
N GLU A 520 7.03 -21.50 -2.63
CA GLU A 520 6.22 -22.68 -2.41
C GLU A 520 4.94 -22.29 -1.65
N VAL A 521 3.80 -22.74 -2.14
CA VAL A 521 2.49 -22.51 -1.52
C VAL A 521 1.83 -23.84 -1.25
N ARG A 522 1.47 -24.07 0.01
CA ARG A 522 0.66 -25.21 0.45
C ARG A 522 -0.67 -24.70 0.98
N ARG A 523 -1.75 -25.34 0.61
CA ARG A 523 -3.10 -25.00 1.08
C ARG A 523 -3.78 -26.27 1.59
N MET A 524 -4.49 -26.11 2.69
CA MET A 524 -5.41 -27.11 3.24
C MET A 524 -6.71 -26.40 3.60
N GLY A 525 -7.81 -27.02 3.30
CA GLY A 525 -9.12 -26.48 3.64
C GLY A 525 -10.09 -27.59 4.02
N LEU A 526 -11.01 -27.24 4.89
CA LEU A 526 -12.12 -28.08 5.31
C LEU A 526 -13.36 -27.21 5.45
N SER A 527 -14.37 -27.51 4.65
CA SER A 527 -15.69 -26.88 4.77
C SER A 527 -16.71 -27.88 5.29
N GLY A 528 -17.69 -27.40 6.05
CA GLY A 528 -18.77 -28.22 6.60
C GLY A 528 -20.11 -27.50 6.46
N THR A 529 -21.18 -28.28 6.29
CA THR A 529 -22.57 -27.80 6.31
C THR A 529 -23.43 -28.69 7.17
N GLY A 530 -24.54 -28.18 7.69
CA GLY A 530 -25.45 -28.94 8.56
C GLY A 530 -24.83 -29.25 9.94
N ILE A 531 -24.31 -28.24 10.61
CA ILE A 531 -23.69 -28.36 11.95
C ILE A 531 -24.81 -28.37 13.00
N ALA A 532 -24.89 -29.43 13.79
CA ALA A 532 -25.94 -29.61 14.76
C ALA A 532 -25.78 -28.69 15.99
N HIS A 533 -24.56 -28.50 16.48
CA HIS A 533 -24.25 -27.67 17.63
C HIS A 533 -23.54 -26.38 17.25
N GLU A 534 -24.30 -25.37 16.84
CA GLU A 534 -23.79 -24.08 16.33
C GLU A 534 -22.99 -23.26 17.34
N GLN A 535 -23.15 -23.51 18.64
CA GLN A 535 -22.50 -22.76 19.72
C GLN A 535 -20.97 -22.84 19.69
N LEU A 536 -20.43 -23.85 19.01
CA LEU A 536 -18.99 -24.07 18.86
C LEU A 536 -18.42 -23.35 17.62
N GLY A 537 -19.28 -22.73 16.79
CA GLY A 537 -18.89 -21.97 15.61
C GLY A 537 -18.04 -22.80 14.64
N TYR A 538 -16.96 -22.22 14.10
CA TYR A 538 -16.07 -22.90 13.15
C TYR A 538 -15.17 -23.97 13.80
N TRP A 539 -15.19 -24.15 15.11
CA TRP A 539 -14.39 -25.17 15.78
C TRP A 539 -15.00 -26.58 15.72
N ASN A 540 -16.25 -26.69 15.34
CA ASN A 540 -17.01 -27.94 15.41
C ASN A 540 -17.25 -28.61 14.05
N VAL A 541 -16.23 -28.74 13.22
CA VAL A 541 -16.35 -29.40 11.91
C VAL A 541 -16.76 -30.87 12.02
N ALA A 542 -16.37 -31.53 13.14
CA ALA A 542 -16.70 -32.94 13.36
C ALA A 542 -18.21 -33.23 13.36
N ASP A 543 -19.01 -32.25 13.77
CA ASP A 543 -20.48 -32.31 13.88
C ASP A 543 -21.23 -31.94 12.57
N ALA A 544 -20.50 -31.55 11.53
CA ALA A 544 -21.11 -31.21 10.25
C ALA A 544 -21.66 -32.46 9.54
N ALA A 545 -22.87 -32.36 9.00
CA ALA A 545 -23.51 -33.44 8.24
C ALA A 545 -22.79 -33.71 6.91
N SER A 546 -22.30 -32.66 6.26
CA SER A 546 -21.46 -32.78 5.07
C SER A 546 -20.12 -32.11 5.32
N LYS A 547 -19.02 -32.78 4.92
CA LYS A 547 -17.64 -32.32 5.07
C LYS A 547 -16.93 -32.40 3.74
N THR A 548 -16.33 -31.32 3.31
CA THR A 548 -15.58 -31.24 2.05
C THR A 548 -14.14 -30.80 2.32
N PRO A 549 -13.19 -31.74 2.28
CA PRO A 549 -11.78 -31.41 2.36
C PRO A 549 -11.29 -30.84 1.04
N SER A 550 -10.32 -29.93 1.12
CA SER A 550 -9.61 -29.41 -0.03
C SER A 550 -8.12 -29.30 0.25
N ASN A 551 -7.28 -29.45 -0.76
CA ASN A 551 -5.86 -29.22 -0.65
C ASN A 551 -5.30 -28.62 -1.93
N GLY A 552 -4.15 -27.99 -1.84
CA GLY A 552 -3.44 -27.43 -2.98
C GLY A 552 -1.95 -27.31 -2.71
N TYR A 553 -1.18 -27.50 -3.76
CA TYR A 553 0.27 -27.31 -3.76
C TYR A 553 0.70 -26.62 -5.04
N SER A 554 1.52 -25.59 -4.90
CA SER A 554 2.18 -24.98 -6.06
C SER A 554 3.58 -24.51 -5.70
N LYS A 555 4.49 -24.62 -6.66
CA LYS A 555 5.88 -24.19 -6.54
C LYS A 555 6.37 -23.59 -7.83
N TRP A 556 7.15 -22.51 -7.71
CA TRP A 556 7.91 -21.99 -8.84
C TRP A 556 9.30 -21.58 -8.41
N THR A 557 10.21 -21.57 -9.35
CA THR A 557 11.60 -21.17 -9.17
C THR A 557 12.02 -20.22 -10.28
N MET A 558 12.93 -19.30 -9.98
CA MET A 558 13.53 -18.38 -10.95
C MET A 558 15.03 -18.30 -10.72
N LEU A 559 15.78 -18.37 -11.82
CA LEU A 559 17.22 -18.11 -11.85
C LEU A 559 17.46 -16.84 -12.67
N SER A 560 18.24 -15.93 -12.13
CA SER A 560 18.49 -14.62 -12.76
C SER A 560 19.98 -14.31 -12.81
N GLY A 561 20.40 -13.68 -13.91
CA GLY A 561 21.73 -13.11 -14.08
C GLY A 561 21.63 -11.63 -14.49
N VAL A 562 22.39 -10.75 -13.84
CA VAL A 562 22.38 -9.30 -14.12
C VAL A 562 23.80 -8.81 -14.30
N ALA A 563 24.02 -7.96 -15.31
CA ALA A 563 25.22 -7.16 -15.49
C ALA A 563 24.82 -5.70 -15.60
N ARG A 564 25.42 -4.84 -14.78
CA ARG A 564 25.17 -3.39 -14.77
C ARG A 564 26.49 -2.63 -14.77
N VAL A 565 26.56 -1.58 -15.58
CA VAL A 565 27.68 -0.66 -15.63
C VAL A 565 27.14 0.74 -15.50
N MET A 566 27.71 1.50 -14.57
CA MET A 566 27.44 2.93 -14.36
C MET A 566 28.75 3.68 -14.55
N TYR A 567 28.74 4.68 -15.41
CA TYR A 567 29.88 5.53 -15.70
C TYR A 567 29.49 6.98 -15.49
N ASN A 568 30.34 7.71 -14.75
CA ASN A 568 30.23 9.14 -14.47
C ASN A 568 31.50 9.83 -14.92
N TYR A 569 31.37 10.87 -15.76
CA TYR A 569 32.49 11.72 -16.19
C TYR A 569 32.31 13.13 -15.63
N ALA A 570 33.20 13.53 -14.74
CA ALA A 570 33.34 14.88 -14.16
C ALA A 570 32.02 15.38 -13.49
N ASP A 571 31.16 14.46 -12.99
CA ASP A 571 29.84 14.74 -12.45
C ASP A 571 28.94 15.54 -13.44
N ARG A 572 29.24 15.42 -14.75
CA ARG A 572 28.50 16.06 -15.86
C ARG A 572 27.71 15.05 -16.71
N TYR A 573 28.39 13.99 -17.14
CA TYR A 573 27.80 12.98 -18.02
C TYR A 573 27.70 11.65 -17.29
N MET A 574 26.50 11.11 -17.16
CA MET A 574 26.26 9.82 -16.52
C MET A 574 25.63 8.88 -17.52
N LEU A 575 26.16 7.66 -17.60
CA LEU A 575 25.67 6.60 -18.45
C LEU A 575 25.43 5.37 -17.60
N THR A 576 24.30 4.70 -17.77
CA THR A 576 23.98 3.42 -17.13
C THR A 576 23.52 2.44 -18.19
N GLY A 577 24.13 1.25 -18.22
CA GLY A 577 23.68 0.12 -19.02
C GLY A 577 23.40 -1.07 -18.11
N THR A 578 22.26 -1.73 -18.31
CA THR A 578 21.89 -2.95 -17.57
C THR A 578 21.40 -4.02 -18.54
N PHE A 579 21.87 -5.24 -18.35
CA PHE A 579 21.38 -6.41 -19.05
C PHE A 579 20.98 -7.44 -18.01
N ARG A 580 19.76 -7.98 -18.14
CA ARG A 580 19.23 -9.03 -17.26
C ARG A 580 18.67 -10.18 -18.06
N ALA A 581 18.95 -11.40 -17.59
CA ALA A 581 18.36 -12.63 -18.10
C ALA A 581 17.66 -13.37 -16.96
N ASP A 582 16.39 -13.68 -17.12
CA ASP A 582 15.57 -14.40 -16.13
C ASP A 582 15.05 -15.72 -16.73
N GLY A 583 15.26 -16.82 -16.01
CA GLY A 583 14.74 -18.15 -16.36
C GLY A 583 13.69 -18.59 -15.34
N SER A 584 12.42 -18.70 -15.76
CA SER A 584 11.30 -19.06 -14.89
C SER A 584 10.75 -20.44 -15.17
N SER A 585 10.47 -21.19 -14.09
CA SER A 585 9.81 -22.49 -14.17
C SER A 585 8.31 -22.40 -14.48
N ARG A 586 7.70 -21.21 -14.48
CA ARG A 586 6.30 -21.00 -14.86
C ARG A 586 6.05 -21.22 -16.35
N PHE A 587 7.09 -21.05 -17.20
CA PHE A 587 7.03 -21.28 -18.64
C PHE A 587 7.63 -22.63 -19.01
N THR A 588 6.98 -23.34 -19.95
CA THR A 588 7.41 -24.71 -20.38
C THR A 588 8.57 -24.63 -21.36
N ASN A 589 8.36 -24.05 -22.55
CA ASN A 589 9.38 -23.99 -23.61
C ASN A 589 10.19 -22.72 -23.56
N LYS A 590 9.55 -21.56 -23.39
CA LYS A 590 10.17 -20.21 -23.43
C LYS A 590 10.51 -19.70 -22.04
N LYS A 591 11.34 -20.46 -21.31
CA LYS A 591 11.69 -20.15 -19.90
C LYS A 591 12.48 -18.87 -19.74
N TRP A 592 13.33 -18.51 -20.70
CA TRP A 592 14.25 -17.38 -20.60
C TRP A 592 13.69 -16.12 -21.22
N GLY A 593 13.74 -15.02 -20.45
CA GLY A 593 13.49 -13.66 -20.87
C GLY A 593 14.76 -12.81 -20.78
N TYR A 594 14.94 -11.87 -21.72
CA TYR A 594 16.10 -10.98 -21.80
C TYR A 594 15.65 -9.53 -21.77
N PHE A 595 16.22 -8.76 -20.87
CA PHE A 595 15.73 -7.44 -20.49
C PHE A 595 16.88 -6.40 -20.48
N PRO A 596 17.23 -5.81 -21.64
CA PRO A 596 18.20 -4.73 -21.71
C PRO A 596 17.58 -3.38 -21.28
N SER A 597 18.40 -2.52 -20.66
CA SER A 597 18.06 -1.12 -20.41
C SER A 597 19.28 -0.21 -20.48
N ALA A 598 19.05 1.03 -20.86
CA ALA A 598 20.06 2.07 -20.89
C ALA A 598 19.47 3.39 -20.37
N ALA A 599 20.32 4.19 -19.69
CA ALA A 599 19.99 5.54 -19.28
C ALA A 599 21.19 6.46 -19.45
N ALA A 600 20.89 7.71 -19.75
CA ALA A 600 21.87 8.78 -19.85
C ALA A 600 21.38 10.01 -19.08
N ALA A 601 22.28 10.73 -18.42
CA ALA A 601 21.98 12.01 -17.82
C ALA A 601 23.11 13.01 -18.07
N TRP A 602 22.69 14.27 -18.21
CA TRP A 602 23.60 15.39 -18.42
C TRP A 602 23.28 16.48 -17.40
N THR A 603 24.23 16.73 -16.50
CA THR A 603 24.15 17.85 -15.55
C THR A 603 24.68 19.12 -16.24
N ILE A 604 23.79 19.82 -16.93
CA ILE A 604 24.09 20.99 -17.73
C ILE A 604 24.67 22.11 -16.87
N SER A 605 24.19 22.25 -15.64
CA SER A 605 24.66 23.26 -14.68
C SER A 605 26.12 23.11 -14.28
N ASN A 606 26.77 21.96 -14.56
CA ASN A 606 28.20 21.75 -14.32
C ASN A 606 29.08 22.11 -15.54
N GLU A 607 28.47 22.61 -16.63
CA GLU A 607 29.22 23.07 -17.80
C GLU A 607 29.67 24.52 -17.66
N LYS A 608 30.86 24.85 -18.23
CA LYS A 608 31.40 26.20 -18.18
C LYS A 608 30.51 27.27 -18.81
N PHE A 609 29.76 26.92 -19.85
CA PHE A 609 28.84 27.86 -20.51
C PHE A 609 27.61 28.20 -19.64
N TRP A 610 27.36 27.44 -18.55
CA TRP A 610 26.27 27.68 -17.64
C TRP A 610 26.53 28.74 -16.58
N GLU A 611 27.80 29.07 -16.32
CA GLU A 611 28.23 30.02 -15.28
C GLU A 611 27.44 31.35 -15.30
N PRO A 612 27.15 31.97 -16.47
CA PRO A 612 26.34 33.22 -16.50
C PRO A 612 24.91 33.09 -16.00
N ILE A 613 24.33 31.89 -16.09
CA ILE A 613 22.92 31.61 -15.73
C ILE A 613 22.79 30.98 -14.35
N LYS A 614 23.90 30.57 -13.76
CA LYS A 614 23.96 29.81 -12.48
C LYS A 614 23.31 30.55 -11.32
N ASN A 615 23.32 31.89 -11.30
CA ASN A 615 22.66 32.71 -10.28
C ASN A 615 21.12 32.63 -10.38
N ALA A 616 20.57 32.31 -11.57
CA ALA A 616 19.12 32.18 -11.77
C ALA A 616 18.66 30.72 -11.67
N VAL A 617 19.43 29.78 -12.26
CA VAL A 617 19.18 28.33 -12.25
C VAL A 617 20.47 27.65 -11.80
N GLU A 618 20.55 27.32 -10.54
CA GLU A 618 21.77 26.77 -9.94
C GLU A 618 22.03 25.33 -10.32
N TYR A 619 20.96 24.57 -10.52
CA TYR A 619 21.03 23.17 -10.90
C TYR A 619 20.09 22.89 -12.07
N MET A 620 20.60 22.25 -13.09
CA MET A 620 19.83 21.71 -14.20
C MET A 620 20.43 20.41 -14.67
N LYS A 621 19.60 19.34 -14.67
CA LYS A 621 19.96 18.02 -15.16
C LYS A 621 18.86 17.50 -16.08
N ILE A 622 19.26 16.98 -17.23
CA ILE A 622 18.36 16.27 -18.16
C ILE A 622 18.65 14.78 -18.05
N ARG A 623 17.63 13.96 -18.02
CA ARG A 623 17.70 12.50 -17.94
C ARG A 623 16.88 11.87 -19.05
N ALA A 624 17.40 10.80 -19.65
CA ALA A 624 16.63 9.98 -20.60
C ALA A 624 16.94 8.51 -20.33
N SER A 625 15.90 7.67 -20.33
CA SER A 625 16.07 6.23 -20.20
C SER A 625 15.14 5.46 -21.11
N TYR A 626 15.59 4.27 -21.53
CA TYR A 626 14.79 3.29 -22.25
C TYR A 626 15.15 1.89 -21.77
N GLY A 627 14.15 1.04 -21.62
CA GLY A 627 14.37 -0.35 -21.25
C GLY A 627 13.19 -1.24 -21.50
N ILE A 628 13.49 -2.54 -21.44
CA ILE A 628 12.50 -3.62 -21.52
C ILE A 628 12.50 -4.35 -20.18
N ILE A 629 11.30 -4.60 -19.64
CA ILE A 629 11.10 -5.33 -18.40
C ILE A 629 10.13 -6.47 -18.69
N GLY A 630 10.35 -7.64 -18.09
CA GLY A 630 9.43 -8.78 -18.21
C GLY A 630 8.34 -8.79 -17.17
N ASN A 631 7.29 -9.56 -17.42
CA ASN A 631 6.31 -9.99 -16.43
C ASN A 631 6.02 -11.49 -16.64
N GLN A 632 6.11 -12.27 -15.55
CA GLN A 632 5.87 -13.71 -15.52
C GLN A 632 4.61 -14.09 -14.74
N ASP A 633 3.78 -13.16 -14.36
CA ASP A 633 2.71 -13.40 -13.39
C ASP A 633 1.57 -14.25 -13.97
N ILE A 634 1.84 -15.56 -14.14
CA ILE A 634 0.86 -16.61 -14.39
C ILE A 634 0.89 -17.61 -13.24
N THR A 635 -0.22 -18.28 -13.00
CA THR A 635 -0.28 -19.34 -11.99
C THR A 635 0.71 -20.46 -12.38
N PRO A 636 1.53 -20.98 -11.45
CA PRO A 636 2.38 -22.12 -11.73
C PRO A 636 1.59 -23.25 -12.38
N TYR A 637 2.21 -23.91 -13.35
CA TYR A 637 1.66 -25.06 -14.13
C TYR A 637 0.56 -24.68 -15.14
N SER A 638 0.12 -23.42 -15.25
CA SER A 638 -0.96 -23.03 -16.19
C SER A 638 -0.59 -23.13 -17.67
N THR A 639 0.69 -23.35 -18.00
CA THR A 639 1.14 -23.69 -19.36
C THR A 639 1.00 -25.17 -19.70
N LEU A 640 0.72 -26.01 -18.69
CA LEU A 640 0.44 -27.42 -18.84
C LEU A 640 -1.06 -27.66 -19.01
N GLY A 641 -1.44 -28.70 -19.72
CA GLY A 641 -2.84 -29.12 -19.73
C GLY A 641 -3.27 -29.64 -18.37
N SER A 642 -4.49 -29.39 -17.99
CA SER A 642 -5.07 -29.88 -16.74
C SER A 642 -6.32 -30.72 -16.98
N LEU A 643 -6.53 -31.69 -16.09
CA LEU A 643 -7.74 -32.52 -16.07
C LEU A 643 -8.59 -32.10 -14.87
N GLY A 644 -9.87 -31.88 -15.10
CA GLY A 644 -10.89 -31.76 -14.07
C GLY A 644 -11.51 -33.14 -13.81
N THR A 645 -12.04 -33.33 -12.62
CA THR A 645 -12.81 -34.51 -12.24
C THR A 645 -14.29 -34.13 -12.06
N THR A 646 -15.19 -34.95 -12.50
CA THR A 646 -16.61 -34.83 -12.24
C THR A 646 -17.17 -36.20 -11.86
N GLY A 647 -18.13 -36.22 -10.95
CA GLY A 647 -18.90 -37.39 -10.65
C GLY A 647 -20.01 -37.54 -11.68
N PHE A 648 -20.15 -38.70 -12.27
CA PHE A 648 -21.35 -39.03 -13.03
C PHE A 648 -21.91 -40.36 -12.57
N THR A 649 -23.24 -40.48 -12.63
CA THR A 649 -23.98 -41.66 -12.19
C THR A 649 -24.28 -42.49 -13.43
N TYR A 650 -23.84 -43.76 -13.43
CA TYR A 650 -24.16 -44.71 -14.47
C TYR A 650 -25.06 -45.79 -13.87
N GLY A 651 -26.23 -45.95 -14.42
CA GLY A 651 -27.26 -46.87 -13.87
C GLY A 651 -27.86 -46.38 -12.55
N THR A 652 -28.48 -47.30 -11.82
CA THR A 652 -29.08 -46.98 -10.51
C THR A 652 -28.01 -47.03 -9.40
N ASN A 653 -27.64 -45.83 -8.87
CA ASN A 653 -26.83 -45.62 -7.65
C ASN A 653 -25.33 -45.93 -7.70
N GLN A 654 -24.68 -45.98 -8.83
CA GLN A 654 -23.21 -46.01 -8.87
C GLN A 654 -22.65 -44.70 -9.41
N SER A 655 -21.86 -44.01 -8.59
CA SER A 655 -21.14 -42.79 -8.97
C SER A 655 -19.70 -43.17 -9.42
N TYR A 656 -19.33 -42.73 -10.60
CA TYR A 656 -17.99 -42.91 -11.18
C TYR A 656 -17.31 -41.55 -11.31
N THR A 657 -15.99 -41.52 -11.12
CA THR A 657 -15.19 -40.30 -11.37
C THR A 657 -14.84 -40.27 -12.86
N GLY A 658 -15.36 -39.27 -13.55
CA GLY A 658 -14.98 -38.94 -14.92
C GLY A 658 -13.89 -37.87 -14.93
N TYR A 659 -13.10 -37.91 -15.99
CA TYR A 659 -12.05 -36.92 -16.24
C TYR A 659 -12.34 -36.15 -17.52
N TRP A 660 -12.11 -34.89 -17.52
CA TRP A 660 -12.29 -34.01 -18.68
C TRP A 660 -11.18 -32.97 -18.74
N ALA A 661 -10.90 -32.45 -19.94
CA ALA A 661 -9.90 -31.39 -20.12
C ALA A 661 -10.40 -30.11 -19.46
N ASN A 662 -9.79 -29.69 -18.34
CA ASN A 662 -10.10 -28.48 -17.57
C ASN A 662 -9.19 -27.30 -17.92
N GLY A 663 -8.19 -27.49 -18.75
CA GLY A 663 -7.31 -26.46 -19.27
C GLY A 663 -6.49 -27.01 -20.43
N LEU A 664 -6.38 -26.21 -21.50
CA LEU A 664 -5.55 -26.53 -22.62
C LEU A 664 -4.09 -26.21 -22.36
N ALA A 665 -3.18 -27.06 -22.82
CA ALA A 665 -1.75 -26.80 -22.74
C ALA A 665 -1.34 -25.65 -23.67
N THR A 666 -0.51 -24.73 -23.15
CA THR A 666 0.08 -23.62 -23.91
C THR A 666 1.59 -23.57 -23.69
N PRO A 667 2.35 -24.59 -24.14
CA PRO A 667 3.76 -24.74 -23.81
C PRO A 667 4.64 -23.61 -24.37
N ASP A 668 4.21 -22.95 -25.44
CA ASP A 668 4.92 -21.84 -26.10
C ASP A 668 4.56 -20.44 -25.54
N LEU A 669 3.76 -20.39 -24.48
CA LEU A 669 3.50 -19.14 -23.77
C LEU A 669 4.81 -18.50 -23.32
N SER A 670 4.93 -17.20 -23.48
CA SER A 670 6.16 -16.44 -23.20
C SER A 670 5.91 -15.25 -22.30
N TRP A 671 6.98 -14.59 -21.93
CA TRP A 671 7.00 -13.38 -21.11
C TRP A 671 6.19 -12.25 -21.73
N GLU A 672 5.36 -11.60 -20.92
CA GLU A 672 4.83 -10.28 -21.21
C GLU A 672 5.99 -9.27 -21.10
N LYS A 673 6.08 -8.32 -22.03
CA LYS A 673 7.19 -7.36 -22.12
C LYS A 673 6.67 -5.93 -21.99
N VAL A 674 7.25 -5.18 -21.08
CA VAL A 674 6.99 -3.75 -20.91
C VAL A 674 8.16 -2.96 -21.48
N HIS A 675 7.91 -2.21 -22.54
CA HIS A 675 8.82 -1.24 -23.13
C HIS A 675 8.52 0.13 -22.52
N GLN A 676 9.52 0.76 -21.94
CA GLN A 676 9.32 2.06 -21.30
C GLN A 676 10.40 3.04 -21.73
N PHE A 677 9.96 4.23 -22.11
CA PHE A 677 10.79 5.42 -22.38
C PHE A 677 10.45 6.48 -21.35
N ASP A 678 11.48 7.11 -20.78
CA ASP A 678 11.36 8.21 -19.82
C ASP A 678 12.29 9.36 -20.24
N LEU A 679 11.78 10.59 -20.08
CA LEU A 679 12.53 11.83 -20.24
C LEU A 679 12.27 12.73 -19.04
N GLY A 680 13.32 13.09 -18.29
CA GLY A 680 13.20 13.87 -17.06
C GLY A 680 14.06 15.14 -17.09
N VAL A 681 13.58 16.16 -16.37
CA VAL A 681 14.31 17.40 -16.12
C VAL A 681 14.26 17.71 -14.64
N ASP A 682 15.43 17.91 -14.03
CA ASP A 682 15.56 18.32 -12.64
C ASP A 682 16.14 19.75 -12.58
N LEU A 683 15.44 20.64 -11.88
CA LEU A 683 15.81 22.06 -11.76
C LEU A 683 15.93 22.44 -10.29
N GLY A 684 16.92 23.31 -9.98
CA GLY A 684 17.14 23.88 -8.65
C GLY A 684 17.36 25.39 -8.74
N PHE A 685 16.70 26.13 -7.84
CA PHE A 685 16.70 27.58 -7.79
C PHE A 685 16.91 28.07 -6.35
N PHE A 686 17.47 29.28 -6.18
CA PHE A 686 17.58 29.98 -4.91
C PHE A 686 18.34 29.20 -3.82
N GLY A 687 19.51 28.67 -4.11
CA GLY A 687 20.25 27.81 -3.17
C GLY A 687 19.57 26.46 -2.95
N ASN A 688 18.94 25.91 -3.99
CA ASN A 688 18.09 24.72 -3.94
C ASN A 688 16.85 24.83 -3.02
N ARG A 689 16.48 26.05 -2.60
CA ARG A 689 15.23 26.26 -1.84
C ARG A 689 13.98 25.92 -2.64
N LEU A 690 14.05 25.98 -3.96
CA LEU A 690 13.02 25.52 -4.87
C LEU A 690 13.60 24.44 -5.78
N SER A 691 13.10 23.21 -5.71
CA SER A 691 13.44 22.15 -6.64
C SER A 691 12.20 21.69 -7.41
N ILE A 692 12.38 21.45 -8.71
CA ILE A 692 11.32 21.02 -9.62
C ILE A 692 11.82 19.79 -10.37
N ASN A 693 11.10 18.67 -10.29
CA ASN A 693 11.36 17.46 -11.04
C ASN A 693 10.16 17.21 -11.96
N LEU A 694 10.41 17.10 -13.25
CA LEU A 694 9.41 16.85 -14.29
C LEU A 694 9.81 15.61 -15.07
N ASP A 695 8.94 14.64 -15.20
CA ASP A 695 9.14 13.42 -15.98
C ASP A 695 8.00 13.23 -16.98
N TYR A 696 8.37 12.97 -18.24
CA TYR A 696 7.48 12.40 -19.24
C TYR A 696 7.78 10.91 -19.35
N PHE A 697 6.75 10.08 -19.40
CA PHE A 697 6.89 8.66 -19.59
C PHE A 697 5.96 8.10 -20.66
N ASN A 698 6.42 7.04 -21.33
CA ASN A 698 5.64 6.24 -22.25
C ASN A 698 5.96 4.76 -22.00
N LYS A 699 5.02 4.05 -21.39
CA LYS A 699 5.10 2.65 -21.01
C LYS A 699 4.16 1.83 -21.88
N LYS A 700 4.69 0.88 -22.65
CA LYS A 700 3.91 0.04 -23.55
C LYS A 700 4.12 -1.42 -23.22
N THR A 701 3.07 -2.09 -22.74
CA THR A 701 3.02 -3.54 -22.55
C THR A 701 2.73 -4.21 -23.88
N LYS A 702 3.58 -5.18 -24.27
CA LYS A 702 3.41 -6.02 -25.45
C LYS A 702 3.33 -7.49 -25.03
N ASP A 703 2.74 -8.31 -25.88
CA ASP A 703 2.57 -9.74 -25.63
C ASP A 703 1.83 -10.01 -24.30
N ALA A 704 0.81 -9.15 -23.99
CA ALA A 704 0.06 -9.21 -22.73
C ALA A 704 -0.48 -10.62 -22.47
N LEU A 705 -0.38 -11.08 -21.22
CA LEU A 705 -0.85 -12.38 -20.79
C LEU A 705 -2.38 -12.34 -20.56
N LEU A 706 -3.12 -12.86 -21.53
CA LEU A 706 -4.59 -12.88 -21.50
C LEU A 706 -5.11 -14.31 -21.46
N THR A 707 -6.32 -14.48 -20.91
CA THR A 707 -7.08 -15.73 -21.03
C THR A 707 -8.13 -15.58 -22.12
N THR A 708 -8.26 -16.59 -22.97
CA THR A 708 -9.32 -16.70 -23.97
C THR A 708 -10.07 -18.01 -23.81
N SER A 709 -11.33 -18.06 -24.26
CA SER A 709 -12.15 -19.26 -24.16
C SER A 709 -11.85 -20.22 -25.32
N ALA A 710 -11.72 -21.49 -25.02
CA ALA A 710 -11.64 -22.53 -26.04
C ALA A 710 -13.02 -22.80 -26.64
N PRO A 711 -13.10 -23.19 -27.93
CA PRO A 711 -14.35 -23.63 -28.50
C PRO A 711 -14.97 -24.79 -27.69
N GLY A 712 -16.31 -24.85 -27.63
CA GLY A 712 -17.02 -25.85 -26.82
C GLY A 712 -16.64 -27.30 -27.11
N TYR A 713 -16.31 -27.63 -28.36
CA TYR A 713 -15.86 -28.97 -28.74
C TYR A 713 -14.48 -29.36 -28.19
N LEU A 714 -13.68 -28.41 -27.73
CA LEU A 714 -12.41 -28.63 -27.02
C LEU A 714 -12.58 -28.58 -25.48
N GLY A 715 -13.80 -28.71 -24.97
CA GLY A 715 -14.11 -28.69 -23.55
C GLY A 715 -14.52 -27.32 -23.01
N GLY A 716 -14.57 -26.29 -23.84
CA GLY A 716 -15.11 -24.95 -23.45
C GLY A 716 -14.32 -24.23 -22.37
N THR A 717 -13.08 -24.63 -22.08
CA THR A 717 -12.26 -24.09 -21.01
C THR A 717 -11.45 -22.88 -21.47
N SER A 718 -10.99 -22.07 -20.52
CA SER A 718 -10.07 -20.97 -20.82
C SER A 718 -8.62 -21.45 -20.92
N TYR A 719 -7.82 -20.79 -21.77
CA TYR A 719 -6.39 -21.01 -21.87
C TYR A 719 -5.62 -19.69 -22.04
N TRP A 720 -4.32 -19.72 -21.72
CA TRP A 720 -3.46 -18.54 -21.76
C TRP A 720 -2.90 -18.27 -23.15
N VAL A 721 -2.85 -17.00 -23.53
CA VAL A 721 -2.24 -16.53 -24.79
C VAL A 721 -1.42 -15.28 -24.53
N ASN A 722 -0.38 -15.06 -25.33
CA ASN A 722 0.28 -13.78 -25.44
C ASN A 722 -0.49 -12.94 -26.47
N ALA A 723 -1.36 -12.04 -26.00
CA ALA A 723 -2.27 -11.30 -26.88
C ALA A 723 -2.55 -9.92 -26.32
N GLY A 724 -2.55 -8.90 -27.18
CA GLY A 724 -2.88 -7.54 -26.81
C GLY A 724 -1.69 -6.66 -26.42
N GLU A 725 -1.95 -5.37 -26.45
CA GLU A 725 -1.03 -4.32 -26.06
C GLU A 725 -1.76 -3.26 -25.23
N VAL A 726 -1.09 -2.75 -24.17
CA VAL A 726 -1.59 -1.69 -23.31
C VAL A 726 -0.57 -0.57 -23.25
N SER A 727 -1.01 0.67 -23.37
CA SER A 727 -0.17 1.88 -23.30
C SER A 727 -0.55 2.74 -22.10
N ASN A 728 0.45 3.20 -21.34
CA ASN A 728 0.32 4.26 -20.34
C ASN A 728 1.30 5.38 -20.71
N LYS A 729 0.78 6.58 -20.91
CA LYS A 729 1.59 7.79 -21.19
C LYS A 729 1.21 8.88 -20.22
N GLY A 730 2.18 9.69 -19.82
CA GLY A 730 1.85 10.75 -18.89
C GLY A 730 3.00 11.61 -18.46
N PHE A 731 2.70 12.46 -17.50
CA PHE A 731 3.64 13.37 -16.89
C PHE A 731 3.55 13.26 -15.37
N ASP A 732 4.72 13.22 -14.72
CA ASP A 732 4.88 13.35 -13.28
C ASP A 732 5.57 14.67 -12.98
N ALA A 733 5.11 15.39 -11.96
CA ALA A 733 5.73 16.60 -11.46
C ALA A 733 5.87 16.53 -9.94
N THR A 734 7.05 16.90 -9.43
CA THR A 734 7.28 17.10 -8.00
C THR A 734 7.94 18.46 -7.81
N ILE A 735 7.33 19.32 -7.02
CA ILE A 735 7.84 20.65 -6.66
C ILE A 735 8.05 20.68 -5.16
N ASN A 736 9.28 20.90 -4.73
CA ASN A 736 9.63 21.11 -3.35
C ASN A 736 10.10 22.55 -3.15
N ALA A 737 9.49 23.26 -2.20
CA ALA A 737 9.82 24.63 -1.90
C ALA A 737 10.10 24.79 -0.38
N GLN A 738 11.28 25.26 -0.03
CA GLN A 738 11.61 25.76 1.30
C GLN A 738 11.29 27.25 1.33
N ILE A 739 10.05 27.60 1.72
CA ILE A 739 9.51 28.97 1.59
C ILE A 739 10.17 29.87 2.63
N ILE A 740 10.21 29.42 3.88
CA ILE A 740 10.86 30.13 4.99
C ILE A 740 11.86 29.18 5.64
N GLN A 741 13.07 29.71 5.91
CA GLN A 741 14.07 29.03 6.70
C GLN A 741 14.84 30.10 7.50
N THR A 742 14.55 30.16 8.79
CA THR A 742 15.19 31.04 9.76
C THR A 742 15.50 30.24 11.02
N LYS A 743 16.14 30.83 12.01
CA LYS A 743 16.41 30.18 13.29
C LYS A 743 15.15 29.60 13.95
N ASP A 744 14.06 30.36 13.96
CA ASP A 744 12.81 30.02 14.69
C ASP A 744 11.73 29.46 13.77
N TRP A 745 11.75 29.75 12.46
CA TRP A 745 10.71 29.40 11.51
C TRP A 745 11.27 28.55 10.36
N SER A 746 10.60 27.47 10.08
CA SER A 746 10.78 26.67 8.87
C SER A 746 9.42 26.40 8.23
N TRP A 747 9.29 26.69 6.94
CA TRP A 747 8.10 26.34 6.16
C TRP A 747 8.53 25.68 4.86
N SER A 748 8.20 24.39 4.73
CA SER A 748 8.38 23.60 3.51
C SER A 748 7.03 23.22 2.89
N SER A 749 6.97 23.24 1.58
CA SER A 749 5.79 22.87 0.81
C SER A 749 6.20 21.92 -0.32
N THR A 750 5.52 20.79 -0.45
CA THR A 750 5.73 19.81 -1.51
C THR A 750 4.44 19.59 -2.28
N LEU A 751 4.49 19.77 -3.60
CA LEU A 751 3.40 19.50 -4.52
C LEU A 751 3.79 18.35 -5.44
N ASN A 752 2.97 17.28 -5.45
CA ASN A 752 3.08 16.14 -6.37
C ASN A 752 1.88 16.16 -7.30
N ALA A 753 2.11 16.04 -8.58
CA ALA A 753 1.05 15.97 -9.58
C ALA A 753 1.38 14.88 -10.60
N SER A 754 0.35 14.19 -11.08
CA SER A 754 0.49 13.18 -12.14
C SER A 754 -0.69 13.22 -13.08
N TYR A 755 -0.39 13.10 -14.36
CA TYR A 755 -1.37 12.89 -15.42
C TYR A 755 -1.07 11.59 -16.14
N ILE A 756 -2.06 10.70 -16.25
CA ILE A 756 -1.89 9.35 -16.82
C ILE A 756 -3.02 9.09 -17.82
N LYS A 757 -2.66 8.79 -19.08
CA LYS A 757 -3.58 8.25 -20.06
C LYS A 757 -3.31 6.77 -20.26
N ASN A 758 -4.25 5.91 -19.85
CA ASN A 758 -4.23 4.46 -20.08
C ASN A 758 -5.05 4.14 -21.34
N GLU A 759 -4.59 3.19 -22.16
CA GLU A 759 -5.27 2.79 -23.40
C GLU A 759 -4.89 1.36 -23.80
N VAL A 760 -5.86 0.53 -24.09
CA VAL A 760 -5.67 -0.76 -24.76
C VAL A 760 -5.45 -0.49 -26.23
N THR A 761 -4.24 -0.66 -26.74
CA THR A 761 -3.87 -0.29 -28.10
C THR A 761 -4.04 -1.43 -29.11
N LYS A 762 -4.13 -2.67 -28.64
CA LYS A 762 -4.33 -3.84 -29.49
C LYS A 762 -4.94 -5.00 -28.71
N LEU A 763 -5.89 -5.70 -29.30
CA LEU A 763 -6.40 -6.99 -28.86
C LEU A 763 -6.26 -8.00 -30.00
N THR A 764 -5.89 -9.24 -29.67
CA THR A 764 -5.75 -10.31 -30.69
C THR A 764 -7.07 -11.04 -30.91
N ALA A 765 -8.06 -10.83 -30.04
CA ALA A 765 -9.41 -11.37 -30.18
C ALA A 765 -10.26 -10.45 -31.08
N ASP A 766 -11.04 -11.04 -31.99
CA ASP A 766 -11.93 -10.31 -32.91
C ASP A 766 -13.10 -9.59 -32.20
N SER A 767 -13.28 -9.79 -30.90
CA SER A 767 -14.37 -9.22 -30.11
C SER A 767 -13.87 -8.58 -28.82
N PRO A 768 -14.46 -7.45 -28.40
CA PRO A 768 -14.22 -6.86 -27.11
C PRO A 768 -14.55 -7.84 -25.99
N ILE A 769 -13.80 -7.77 -24.88
CA ILE A 769 -13.97 -8.66 -23.74
C ILE A 769 -14.84 -7.95 -22.70
N LEU A 770 -15.97 -8.53 -22.35
CA LEU A 770 -16.89 -8.00 -21.33
C LEU A 770 -16.53 -8.58 -19.96
N TYR A 771 -16.48 -7.72 -18.95
CA TYR A 771 -16.20 -8.08 -17.55
C TYR A 771 -17.14 -7.35 -16.60
N GLY A 772 -17.06 -7.80 -15.34
CA GLY A 772 -17.85 -7.25 -14.26
C GLY A 772 -19.30 -7.70 -14.33
N THR A 773 -19.80 -8.13 -13.19
CA THR A 773 -21.21 -8.45 -13.02
C THR A 773 -21.85 -7.23 -12.37
N SER A 774 -22.87 -6.68 -13.01
CA SER A 774 -23.78 -5.79 -12.27
C SER A 774 -24.46 -6.64 -11.20
N PRO A 775 -24.34 -6.30 -9.93
CA PRO A 775 -25.01 -7.03 -8.85
C PRO A 775 -26.49 -6.66 -8.76
N SER A 776 -27.16 -6.62 -9.87
CA SER A 776 -28.61 -6.49 -9.89
C SER A 776 -29.23 -7.77 -9.36
N PRO A 777 -30.19 -7.72 -8.42
CA PRO A 777 -30.99 -8.87 -8.07
C PRO A 777 -31.61 -9.45 -9.35
N GLY A 778 -31.14 -10.60 -9.77
CA GLY A 778 -31.70 -11.37 -10.89
C GLY A 778 -31.04 -11.21 -12.26
N THR A 779 -30.09 -10.30 -12.49
CA THR A 779 -29.37 -10.24 -13.77
C THR A 779 -27.88 -9.95 -13.58
N VAL A 780 -27.06 -10.82 -14.15
CA VAL A 780 -25.60 -10.70 -14.17
C VAL A 780 -25.19 -10.08 -15.50
N ASP A 781 -25.33 -8.76 -15.64
CA ASP A 781 -24.93 -8.07 -16.84
C ASP A 781 -23.53 -7.48 -16.70
N PRO A 782 -22.61 -7.74 -17.66
CA PRO A 782 -21.32 -7.09 -17.69
C PRO A 782 -21.47 -5.56 -17.70
N CYS A 783 -20.66 -4.87 -16.86
CA CYS A 783 -20.69 -3.41 -16.75
C CYS A 783 -19.37 -2.74 -17.15
N THR A 784 -18.33 -3.51 -17.44
CA THR A 784 -17.05 -3.02 -17.94
C THR A 784 -16.62 -3.75 -19.21
N ILE A 785 -15.78 -3.11 -20.01
CA ILE A 785 -15.30 -3.63 -21.29
C ILE A 785 -13.80 -3.43 -21.45
N ILE A 786 -13.13 -4.40 -22.03
CA ILE A 786 -11.80 -4.26 -22.59
C ILE A 786 -11.93 -4.17 -24.10
N LYS A 787 -11.59 -3.03 -24.65
CA LYS A 787 -11.75 -2.69 -26.06
C LYS A 787 -10.58 -1.85 -26.56
N GLU A 788 -10.17 -2.03 -27.80
CA GLU A 788 -9.16 -1.17 -28.44
C GLU A 788 -9.59 0.29 -28.44
N GLY A 789 -8.67 1.18 -28.12
CA GLY A 789 -8.89 2.63 -28.00
C GLY A 789 -9.41 3.07 -26.62
N GLU A 790 -9.82 2.13 -25.74
CA GLU A 790 -10.38 2.44 -24.43
C GLU A 790 -9.40 2.08 -23.29
N ALA A 791 -9.63 2.67 -22.11
CA ALA A 791 -8.83 2.39 -20.92
C ALA A 791 -9.26 1.07 -20.25
N ILE A 792 -8.35 0.43 -19.49
CA ILE A 792 -8.71 -0.65 -18.56
C ILE A 792 -9.66 -0.07 -17.49
N GLY A 793 -10.77 -0.78 -17.20
CA GLY A 793 -11.80 -0.30 -16.27
C GLY A 793 -12.78 0.69 -16.90
N THR A 794 -12.95 0.61 -18.23
CA THR A 794 -13.97 1.38 -18.96
C THR A 794 -15.35 0.80 -18.71
N PHE A 795 -16.29 1.65 -18.27
CA PHE A 795 -17.68 1.28 -18.09
C PHE A 795 -18.39 1.16 -19.43
N TYR A 796 -19.20 0.12 -19.55
CA TYR A 796 -19.95 -0.22 -20.74
C TYR A 796 -21.37 -0.67 -20.39
N GLY A 797 -22.37 0.07 -20.89
CA GLY A 797 -23.74 -0.17 -20.52
C GLY A 797 -24.71 0.73 -21.26
N PHE A 798 -25.90 0.88 -20.72
CA PHE A 798 -26.98 1.62 -21.36
C PHE A 798 -26.89 3.12 -21.06
N LYS A 799 -27.11 3.93 -22.09
CA LYS A 799 -27.16 5.39 -21.95
C LYS A 799 -28.59 5.81 -21.69
N TRP A 800 -28.84 6.36 -20.49
CA TRP A 800 -30.15 6.82 -20.09
C TRP A 800 -30.61 8.02 -20.90
N ALA A 801 -31.84 7.97 -21.44
CA ALA A 801 -32.45 9.02 -22.29
C ALA A 801 -33.44 9.88 -21.50
N GLY A 802 -33.71 9.57 -20.24
CA GLY A 802 -34.69 10.25 -19.41
C GLY A 802 -35.94 9.40 -19.12
N LEU A 803 -36.98 10.05 -18.66
CA LEU A 803 -38.28 9.44 -18.36
C LEU A 803 -39.29 9.75 -19.45
N GLN A 804 -40.13 8.76 -19.79
CA GLN A 804 -41.29 8.92 -20.67
C GLN A 804 -42.52 8.33 -19.98
N LYS A 805 -43.71 8.78 -20.38
CA LYS A 805 -44.96 8.15 -19.89
C LYS A 805 -45.29 6.96 -20.77
N ASN A 806 -45.61 5.83 -20.16
CA ASN A 806 -46.19 4.69 -20.86
C ASN A 806 -47.68 4.89 -21.15
N ASP A 807 -48.33 3.91 -21.78
CA ASP A 807 -49.73 3.96 -22.13
C ASP A 807 -50.68 4.07 -20.91
N LYS A 808 -50.20 3.74 -19.74
CA LYS A 808 -50.94 3.86 -18.45
C LYS A 808 -50.73 5.21 -17.79
N GLY A 809 -49.94 6.12 -18.40
CA GLY A 809 -49.61 7.42 -17.86
C GLY A 809 -48.49 7.41 -16.80
N GLU A 810 -47.85 6.27 -16.55
CA GLU A 810 -46.79 6.09 -15.58
C GLU A 810 -45.43 6.49 -16.17
N TRP A 811 -44.60 7.14 -15.38
CA TRP A 811 -43.24 7.46 -15.78
C TRP A 811 -42.37 6.19 -15.77
N ILE A 812 -41.66 5.93 -16.90
CA ILE A 812 -40.77 4.80 -17.10
C ILE A 812 -39.39 5.29 -17.59
N ASP A 813 -38.33 4.58 -17.25
CA ASP A 813 -36.98 4.84 -17.77
C ASP A 813 -36.91 4.50 -19.26
N THR A 814 -36.24 5.36 -20.01
CA THR A 814 -35.90 5.11 -21.43
C THR A 814 -34.39 5.25 -21.65
N TYR A 815 -33.92 4.55 -22.67
CA TYR A 815 -32.51 4.44 -23.01
C TYR A 815 -32.31 4.68 -24.49
N TYR A 816 -31.16 5.27 -24.85
CA TYR A 816 -30.80 5.47 -26.26
C TYR A 816 -30.52 4.11 -26.92
N THR A 817 -30.95 3.97 -28.15
CA THR A 817 -30.62 2.85 -29.02
C THR A 817 -29.43 3.21 -29.92
N ALA A 818 -28.76 2.22 -30.53
CA ALA A 818 -27.59 2.44 -31.36
C ALA A 818 -27.88 3.24 -32.64
N ASP A 819 -29.13 3.22 -33.12
CA ASP A 819 -29.63 3.99 -34.28
C ASP A 819 -30.09 5.41 -33.93
N GLY A 820 -29.94 5.82 -32.66
CA GLY A 820 -30.29 7.18 -32.19
C GLY A 820 -31.73 7.37 -31.73
N GLY A 821 -32.52 6.28 -31.66
CA GLY A 821 -33.85 6.27 -31.05
C GLY A 821 -33.81 6.15 -29.54
N THR A 822 -34.98 6.01 -28.93
CA THR A 822 -35.13 5.71 -27.49
C THR A 822 -36.10 4.55 -27.26
N THR A 823 -35.83 3.71 -26.25
CA THR A 823 -36.66 2.57 -25.89
C THR A 823 -36.61 2.31 -24.38
N ALA A 824 -37.67 1.73 -23.84
CA ALA A 824 -37.69 1.23 -22.45
C ALA A 824 -36.99 -0.15 -22.30
N THR A 825 -36.77 -0.86 -23.40
CA THR A 825 -36.20 -2.20 -23.43
C THR A 825 -35.03 -2.28 -24.41
N PRO A 826 -33.88 -1.69 -24.08
CA PRO A 826 -32.72 -1.66 -24.98
C PRO A 826 -32.16 -3.08 -25.22
N ASP A 827 -31.66 -3.34 -26.42
CA ASP A 827 -31.02 -4.60 -26.81
C ASP A 827 -29.59 -4.64 -26.24
N ALA A 828 -29.31 -5.57 -25.35
CA ALA A 828 -28.01 -5.74 -24.70
C ALA A 828 -26.87 -6.04 -25.68
N SER A 829 -27.15 -6.51 -26.89
CA SER A 829 -26.15 -6.79 -27.92
C SER A 829 -25.81 -5.56 -28.80
N LYS A 830 -26.70 -4.56 -28.86
CA LYS A 830 -26.56 -3.42 -29.78
C LYS A 830 -26.51 -2.06 -29.09
N ASP A 831 -27.32 -1.88 -28.03
CA ASP A 831 -27.61 -0.56 -27.46
C ASP A 831 -26.74 -0.22 -26.24
N ARG A 832 -25.56 -0.83 -26.15
CA ARG A 832 -24.58 -0.50 -25.12
C ARG A 832 -23.52 0.49 -25.61
N PHE A 833 -23.12 1.40 -24.75
CA PHE A 833 -22.19 2.49 -25.04
C PHE A 833 -21.03 2.51 -24.03
N VAL A 834 -19.91 3.09 -24.44
CA VAL A 834 -18.83 3.49 -23.52
C VAL A 834 -19.33 4.68 -22.70
N LEU A 835 -19.34 4.53 -21.37
CA LEU A 835 -19.94 5.50 -20.46
C LEU A 835 -18.91 6.31 -19.65
N GLY A 836 -17.65 5.85 -19.63
CA GLY A 836 -16.56 6.47 -18.89
C GLY A 836 -15.61 5.45 -18.29
N ARG A 837 -14.71 5.89 -17.42
CA ARG A 837 -13.65 5.04 -16.86
C ARG A 837 -13.54 5.16 -15.33
N SER A 838 -13.06 4.11 -14.68
CA SER A 838 -12.96 4.03 -13.24
C SER A 838 -11.69 4.66 -12.65
N ASN A 839 -10.60 4.74 -13.44
CA ASN A 839 -9.32 5.28 -12.99
C ASN A 839 -9.23 6.78 -13.25
N PRO A 840 -8.66 7.58 -12.32
CA PRO A 840 -8.46 9.01 -12.53
C PRO A 840 -7.38 9.27 -13.57
N ASP A 841 -7.53 10.40 -14.29
CA ASP A 841 -6.51 10.91 -15.20
C ASP A 841 -5.47 11.75 -14.50
N PHE A 842 -5.92 12.55 -13.54
CA PHE A 842 -5.10 13.50 -12.84
C PHE A 842 -5.19 13.29 -11.33
N THR A 843 -4.04 13.21 -10.68
CA THR A 843 -3.91 13.12 -9.22
C THR A 843 -3.00 14.22 -8.71
N LEU A 844 -3.29 14.73 -7.52
CA LEU A 844 -2.55 15.80 -6.88
C LEU A 844 -2.39 15.50 -5.40
N GLY A 845 -1.20 15.73 -4.87
CA GLY A 845 -0.92 15.71 -3.44
C GLY A 845 -0.16 16.98 -3.04
N TRP A 846 -0.63 17.66 -1.99
CA TRP A 846 -0.03 18.90 -1.52
C TRP A 846 0.22 18.82 -0.02
N ASN A 847 1.50 18.79 0.35
CA ASN A 847 1.95 18.72 1.75
C ASN A 847 2.61 20.02 2.19
N ASN A 848 2.21 20.55 3.33
CA ASN A 848 2.80 21.71 3.96
C ASN A 848 3.25 21.37 5.38
N THR A 849 4.49 21.69 5.69
CA THR A 849 5.04 21.53 7.04
C THR A 849 5.58 22.87 7.50
N VAL A 850 5.08 23.34 8.64
CA VAL A 850 5.51 24.59 9.27
C VAL A 850 6.03 24.26 10.66
N SER A 851 7.27 24.63 10.93
CA SER A 851 7.86 24.52 12.27
C SER A 851 8.13 25.91 12.85
N TYR A 852 7.77 26.13 14.09
CA TYR A 852 8.09 27.33 14.86
C TYR A 852 8.63 26.96 16.23
N LYS A 853 9.93 27.14 16.43
CA LYS A 853 10.63 26.66 17.65
C LYS A 853 10.33 25.17 17.86
N ASN A 854 9.65 24.86 18.98
CA ASN A 854 9.30 23.49 19.36
C ASN A 854 7.91 23.03 18.85
N TRP A 855 7.21 23.85 18.08
CA TRP A 855 5.93 23.53 17.45
C TRP A 855 6.15 23.06 16.02
N ASP A 856 5.45 22.00 15.65
CA ASP A 856 5.32 21.53 14.26
C ASP A 856 3.86 21.50 13.87
N PHE A 857 3.54 22.01 12.70
CA PHE A 857 2.24 21.91 12.05
C PHE A 857 2.40 21.26 10.68
N ASN A 858 1.55 20.29 10.35
CA ASN A 858 1.50 19.66 9.03
C ASN A 858 0.08 19.68 8.49
N ALA A 859 -0.09 20.01 7.21
CA ALA A 859 -1.34 19.90 6.49
C ALA A 859 -1.10 19.21 5.15
N PHE A 860 -1.85 18.13 4.91
CA PHE A 860 -1.76 17.34 3.68
C PHE A 860 -3.11 17.21 3.00
N PHE A 861 -3.14 17.53 1.72
CA PHE A 861 -4.31 17.45 0.85
C PHE A 861 -4.04 16.49 -0.31
N ASN A 862 -5.08 15.73 -0.68
CA ASN A 862 -5.07 14.79 -1.79
C ASN A 862 -6.28 15.03 -2.69
N ALA A 863 -6.10 14.95 -4.01
CA ALA A 863 -7.18 15.12 -4.98
C ALA A 863 -7.02 14.15 -6.16
N ALA A 864 -8.14 13.73 -6.73
CA ALA A 864 -8.17 12.95 -7.97
C ALA A 864 -9.32 13.41 -8.87
N PHE A 865 -9.07 13.43 -10.19
CA PHE A 865 -10.00 13.93 -11.19
C PHE A 865 -10.04 12.99 -12.40
N GLY A 866 -11.20 12.92 -13.06
CA GLY A 866 -11.44 12.14 -14.28
C GLY A 866 -11.98 10.73 -14.02
N ALA A 867 -12.06 10.28 -12.77
CA ALA A 867 -12.65 9.00 -12.42
C ALA A 867 -14.18 9.06 -12.35
N LYS A 868 -14.81 7.93 -12.67
CA LYS A 868 -16.24 7.70 -12.40
C LYS A 868 -16.41 6.47 -11.50
N ARG A 869 -17.56 6.40 -10.82
CA ARG A 869 -17.99 5.25 -10.03
C ARG A 869 -19.40 4.86 -10.42
N LEU A 870 -19.63 3.56 -10.60
CA LEU A 870 -20.97 3.01 -10.77
C LEU A 870 -21.56 2.77 -9.38
N ASN A 871 -22.47 3.67 -8.97
CA ASN A 871 -23.04 3.70 -7.63
C ASN A 871 -24.20 2.70 -7.53
N MET A 872 -23.88 1.45 -7.22
CA MET A 872 -24.87 0.37 -7.10
C MET A 872 -25.65 0.44 -5.80
N VAL A 873 -25.14 1.12 -4.78
CA VAL A 873 -25.89 1.43 -3.55
C VAL A 873 -27.09 2.32 -3.89
N ARG A 874 -26.81 3.43 -4.59
CA ARG A 874 -27.88 4.34 -5.04
C ARG A 874 -28.83 3.68 -6.01
N TYR A 875 -28.35 2.83 -6.93
CA TYR A 875 -29.20 2.01 -7.79
C TYR A 875 -30.16 1.16 -6.95
N ALA A 876 -29.65 0.43 -5.96
CA ALA A 876 -30.47 -0.44 -5.12
C ALA A 876 -31.50 0.34 -4.31
N MET A 877 -31.13 1.47 -3.68
CA MET A 877 -32.03 2.33 -2.92
C MET A 877 -33.15 2.94 -3.77
N ASN A 878 -32.97 3.04 -5.08
CA ASN A 878 -33.87 3.71 -6.01
C ASN A 878 -34.51 2.79 -7.07
N SER A 879 -34.26 1.48 -7.01
CA SER A 879 -34.80 0.56 -8.02
C SER A 879 -35.75 -0.46 -7.42
N MET A 880 -36.88 -0.64 -8.11
CA MET A 880 -37.76 -1.79 -7.86
C MET A 880 -37.33 -2.91 -8.82
N VAL A 881 -36.56 -3.87 -8.33
CA VAL A 881 -36.20 -5.03 -9.13
C VAL A 881 -37.22 -6.14 -8.95
N GLY A 882 -38.17 -6.18 -9.90
CA GLY A 882 -39.31 -7.11 -9.83
C GLY A 882 -40.27 -6.84 -8.63
N ALA A 883 -41.03 -7.82 -8.21
CA ALA A 883 -41.92 -7.70 -7.05
C ALA A 883 -41.17 -7.63 -5.71
N SER A 884 -39.86 -7.69 -5.71
CA SER A 884 -39.08 -8.06 -4.52
C SER A 884 -38.21 -6.97 -3.90
N MET A 885 -38.00 -5.82 -4.53
CA MET A 885 -37.31 -4.70 -3.86
C MET A 885 -38.25 -3.50 -3.74
N PHE A 886 -38.10 -2.78 -2.65
CA PHE A 886 -38.82 -1.54 -2.40
C PHE A 886 -37.79 -0.42 -2.16
N VAL A 887 -38.13 0.78 -2.61
CA VAL A 887 -37.22 1.92 -2.53
C VAL A 887 -37.01 2.40 -1.09
N THR A 888 -35.78 2.77 -0.77
CA THR A 888 -35.40 3.28 0.57
C THR A 888 -34.86 4.70 0.56
N ASP A 889 -34.52 5.26 -0.62
CA ASP A 889 -34.04 6.64 -0.75
C ASP A 889 -35.13 7.63 -0.33
N LYS A 890 -34.82 8.52 0.63
CA LYS A 890 -35.77 9.49 1.21
C LYS A 890 -36.38 10.44 0.18
N ASP A 891 -35.68 10.69 -0.92
CA ASP A 891 -36.08 11.66 -1.94
C ASP A 891 -36.71 11.01 -3.18
N TYR A 892 -36.86 9.67 -3.19
CA TYR A 892 -37.38 8.95 -4.36
C TYR A 892 -38.70 9.52 -4.85
N PHE A 893 -39.70 9.65 -3.96
CA PHE A 893 -41.08 10.08 -4.30
C PHE A 893 -41.13 11.54 -4.77
N ASN A 894 -40.23 12.39 -4.23
CA ASN A 894 -40.08 13.78 -4.67
C ASN A 894 -39.53 13.91 -6.09
N ASN A 895 -38.87 12.87 -6.56
CA ASN A 895 -38.18 12.85 -7.85
C ASN A 895 -38.92 12.05 -8.93
N ILE A 896 -40.11 11.53 -8.65
CA ILE A 896 -40.95 10.84 -9.65
C ILE A 896 -41.28 11.83 -10.79
N GLY A 897 -41.05 11.41 -12.04
CA GLY A 897 -41.28 12.21 -13.22
C GLY A 897 -40.16 13.21 -13.58
N THR A 898 -39.14 13.34 -12.73
CA THR A 898 -37.93 14.12 -12.99
C THR A 898 -36.71 13.21 -13.22
N THR A 899 -36.35 12.40 -12.27
CA THR A 899 -35.23 11.45 -12.35
C THR A 899 -35.61 10.03 -11.96
N MET A 900 -36.78 9.83 -11.29
CA MET A 900 -37.24 8.52 -10.84
C MET A 900 -38.52 8.12 -11.54
N PRO A 901 -38.67 6.82 -11.92
CA PRO A 901 -39.88 6.31 -12.53
C PRO A 901 -41.02 6.19 -11.51
N THR A 902 -42.27 5.97 -11.96
CA THR A 902 -43.41 5.67 -11.11
C THR A 902 -43.16 4.33 -10.43
N VAL A 903 -43.44 4.26 -9.13
CA VAL A 903 -43.32 3.01 -8.33
C VAL A 903 -44.30 1.96 -8.87
N GLY A 904 -43.82 0.76 -9.11
CA GLY A 904 -44.63 -0.35 -9.60
C GLY A 904 -45.01 -0.30 -11.09
N ALA A 905 -44.55 0.71 -11.84
CA ALA A 905 -44.67 0.72 -13.28
C ALA A 905 -43.98 -0.52 -13.89
N GLU A 906 -44.52 -1.02 -14.99
CA GLU A 906 -43.92 -2.08 -15.79
C GLU A 906 -42.66 -1.51 -16.49
N ASN A 907 -41.61 -1.35 -15.70
CA ASN A 907 -40.36 -0.69 -16.11
C ASN A 907 -39.15 -1.49 -15.68
N LYS A 908 -38.17 -1.64 -16.55
CA LYS A 908 -36.91 -2.24 -16.23
C LYS A 908 -35.84 -1.15 -16.09
N THR A 909 -35.45 -0.85 -14.87
CA THR A 909 -34.30 0.00 -14.58
C THR A 909 -33.01 -0.82 -14.65
N TYR A 910 -32.07 -0.41 -15.50
CA TYR A 910 -30.81 -1.14 -15.68
C TYR A 910 -29.72 -0.57 -14.78
N GLY A 911 -29.11 -1.46 -13.96
CA GLY A 911 -28.04 -1.08 -13.04
C GLY A 911 -26.72 -0.69 -13.75
N ASN A 912 -26.46 -1.26 -14.93
CA ASN A 912 -25.30 -0.92 -15.76
C ASN A 912 -25.58 0.28 -16.70
N SER A 913 -26.29 1.29 -16.19
CA SER A 913 -26.63 2.51 -16.92
C SER A 913 -25.84 3.72 -16.38
N ASP A 914 -25.63 4.71 -17.23
CA ASP A 914 -25.03 6.00 -16.83
C ASP A 914 -25.92 6.84 -15.90
N LYS A 915 -27.21 6.47 -15.71
CA LYS A 915 -28.09 7.01 -14.67
C LYS A 915 -27.47 6.89 -13.28
N TRP A 916 -26.70 5.82 -13.05
CA TRP A 916 -26.04 5.50 -11.79
C TRP A 916 -24.52 5.72 -11.80
N LEU A 917 -23.99 6.14 -12.93
CA LEU A 917 -22.58 6.42 -13.11
C LEU A 917 -22.27 7.88 -12.75
N GLU A 918 -21.59 8.07 -11.65
CA GLU A 918 -21.31 9.37 -11.06
C GLU A 918 -19.84 9.76 -11.18
N ASN A 919 -19.57 11.08 -11.24
CA ASN A 919 -18.21 11.61 -11.16
C ASN A 919 -17.64 11.39 -9.74
N ALA A 920 -16.47 10.80 -9.68
CA ALA A 920 -15.77 10.52 -8.42
C ALA A 920 -14.59 11.50 -8.20
N ASN A 921 -14.68 12.69 -8.73
CA ASN A 921 -13.72 13.76 -8.47
C ASN A 921 -13.79 14.18 -7.00
N TYR A 922 -12.64 14.39 -6.38
CA TYR A 922 -12.60 14.85 -5.00
C TYR A 922 -11.36 15.68 -4.68
N LEU A 923 -11.49 16.51 -3.66
CA LEU A 923 -10.41 17.11 -2.89
C LEU A 923 -10.61 16.75 -1.42
N ARG A 924 -9.60 16.09 -0.83
CA ARG A 924 -9.63 15.62 0.56
C ARG A 924 -8.56 16.30 1.40
N CYS A 925 -8.92 16.74 2.58
CA CYS A 925 -7.98 17.04 3.63
C CYS A 925 -7.62 15.73 4.33
N GLU A 926 -6.52 15.12 3.86
CA GLU A 926 -6.09 13.78 4.28
C GLU A 926 -5.54 13.77 5.71
N ASN A 927 -4.78 14.82 6.07
CA ASN A 927 -4.22 14.96 7.40
C ASN A 927 -3.98 16.42 7.78
N ILE A 928 -4.32 16.76 9.01
CA ILE A 928 -3.83 17.96 9.70
C ILE A 928 -3.27 17.50 11.03
N SER A 929 -2.05 17.92 11.37
CA SER A 929 -1.46 17.63 12.68
C SER A 929 -0.74 18.82 13.26
N ILE A 930 -0.75 18.90 14.58
CA ILE A 930 0.01 19.84 15.39
C ILE A 930 0.77 19.06 16.46
N ALA A 931 2.03 19.40 16.68
CA ALA A 931 2.84 18.75 17.69
C ALA A 931 3.72 19.77 18.43
N TYR A 932 4.02 19.47 19.69
CA TYR A 932 4.93 20.23 20.53
C TYR A 932 5.97 19.31 21.15
N THR A 933 7.25 19.69 21.08
CA THR A 933 8.36 18.96 21.68
C THR A 933 8.86 19.68 22.91
N PHE A 934 8.72 19.04 24.09
CA PHE A 934 9.37 19.45 25.32
C PHE A 934 10.81 18.91 25.32
N PRO A 935 11.82 19.77 25.15
CA PRO A 935 13.20 19.30 25.06
C PRO A 935 13.69 18.79 26.43
N ARG A 936 14.68 17.91 26.41
CA ARG A 936 15.31 17.34 27.63
C ARG A 936 15.83 18.41 28.57
N SER A 937 16.22 19.58 28.07
CA SER A 937 16.63 20.71 28.88
C SER A 937 15.52 21.21 29.84
N VAL A 938 14.25 21.09 29.46
CA VAL A 938 13.06 21.42 30.23
C VAL A 938 12.60 20.25 31.12
N THR A 939 12.46 19.08 30.56
CA THR A 939 11.92 17.88 31.25
C THR A 939 12.91 17.25 32.20
N LYS A 940 14.24 17.50 32.05
CA LYS A 940 15.37 16.92 32.78
C LYS A 940 15.53 15.39 32.60
N LEU A 941 14.64 14.71 31.92
CA LEU A 941 14.63 13.24 31.79
C LEU A 941 14.75 12.78 30.33
N ALA A 942 13.91 13.30 29.44
CA ALA A 942 13.76 12.83 28.07
C ALA A 942 13.23 13.96 27.18
N ASP A 943 13.36 13.82 25.87
CA ASP A 943 12.57 14.64 24.94
C ASP A 943 11.17 14.06 24.84
N ILE A 944 10.15 14.85 25.17
CA ILE A 944 8.74 14.43 25.14
C ILE A 944 8.02 15.21 24.04
N ARG A 945 7.52 14.52 23.04
CA ARG A 945 6.72 15.08 21.96
C ARG A 945 5.26 14.67 22.11
N LEU A 946 4.37 15.65 22.17
CA LEU A 946 2.93 15.46 22.13
C LEU A 946 2.42 15.87 20.77
N SER A 947 1.51 15.11 20.20
CA SER A 947 0.88 15.38 18.90
C SER A 947 -0.63 15.19 18.94
N LEU A 948 -1.33 16.00 18.15
CA LEU A 948 -2.74 15.85 17.85
C LEU A 948 -2.89 15.88 16.33
N SER A 949 -3.57 14.88 15.77
CA SER A 949 -3.82 14.79 14.33
C SER A 949 -5.29 14.51 14.05
N ALA A 950 -5.76 15.02 12.92
CA ALA A 950 -7.08 14.74 12.36
C ALA A 950 -6.89 14.22 10.93
N GLN A 951 -7.37 13.00 10.66
CA GLN A 951 -7.32 12.37 9.34
C GLN A 951 -8.70 12.41 8.68
N ASN A 952 -8.72 12.55 7.34
CA ASN A 952 -9.94 12.63 6.54
C ASN A 952 -10.93 13.69 7.07
N LEU A 953 -10.40 14.86 7.43
CA LEU A 953 -11.18 15.90 8.12
C LEU A 953 -12.39 16.33 7.29
N PHE A 954 -12.22 16.45 5.98
CA PHE A 954 -13.30 16.67 5.03
C PHE A 954 -12.93 16.14 3.63
N THR A 955 -13.94 15.78 2.85
CA THR A 955 -13.85 15.45 1.43
C THR A 955 -14.87 16.30 0.67
N SER A 956 -14.38 17.15 -0.23
CA SER A 956 -15.23 17.93 -1.15
C SER A 956 -15.41 17.11 -2.43
N THR A 957 -16.65 16.70 -2.72
CA THR A 957 -16.98 15.84 -3.87
C THR A 957 -18.44 16.03 -4.27
N GLY A 958 -18.74 15.77 -5.52
CA GLY A 958 -20.11 15.65 -6.02
C GLY A 958 -20.64 14.21 -6.04
N TYR A 959 -19.83 13.24 -5.60
CA TYR A 959 -20.20 11.83 -5.50
C TYR A 959 -21.23 11.61 -4.38
N LYS A 960 -22.31 10.86 -4.67
CA LYS A 960 -23.42 10.62 -3.73
C LYS A 960 -23.28 9.33 -2.93
N GLY A 961 -22.31 8.48 -3.25
CA GLY A 961 -21.98 7.28 -2.46
C GLY A 961 -21.11 7.61 -1.24
N ILE A 962 -20.65 6.59 -0.54
CA ILE A 962 -19.95 6.74 0.75
C ILE A 962 -18.58 7.40 0.59
N ASP A 963 -17.76 6.96 -0.35
CA ASP A 963 -16.42 7.51 -0.58
C ASP A 963 -16.06 7.51 -2.09
N PRO A 964 -15.73 8.67 -2.69
CA PRO A 964 -15.34 8.74 -4.10
C PRO A 964 -14.01 8.02 -4.40
N ALA A 965 -13.11 7.91 -3.41
CA ALA A 965 -11.86 7.17 -3.52
C ALA A 965 -12.03 5.69 -3.15
N GLY A 966 -13.04 5.38 -2.33
CA GLY A 966 -13.39 4.03 -1.92
C GLY A 966 -13.93 3.24 -3.12
N ALA A 967 -13.60 1.96 -3.16
CA ALA A 967 -14.20 1.03 -4.09
C ALA A 967 -14.33 -0.34 -3.40
N SER A 968 -15.44 -0.99 -3.65
CA SER A 968 -15.50 -2.42 -3.40
C SER A 968 -14.67 -3.07 -4.49
N PHE A 969 -13.47 -3.54 -4.19
CA PHE A 969 -12.62 -4.23 -5.16
C PHE A 969 -12.21 -5.62 -4.65
N SER A 970 -11.95 -6.52 -5.58
CA SER A 970 -11.42 -7.83 -5.21
C SER A 970 -9.94 -7.75 -4.85
N ASP A 971 -9.47 -8.61 -3.96
CA ASP A 971 -8.09 -8.64 -3.45
C ASP A 971 -7.08 -9.19 -4.49
N ASN A 972 -7.49 -9.45 -5.73
CA ASN A 972 -6.66 -10.08 -6.75
C ASN A 972 -5.71 -9.14 -7.51
N GLY A 973 -5.68 -7.84 -7.16
CA GLY A 973 -4.81 -6.85 -7.83
C GLY A 973 -5.21 -6.45 -9.25
N VAL A 974 -6.32 -6.96 -9.79
CA VAL A 974 -6.80 -6.66 -11.14
C VAL A 974 -7.64 -5.38 -11.15
N ASP A 975 -7.52 -4.55 -12.20
CA ASP A 975 -8.14 -3.22 -12.28
C ASP A 975 -9.38 -3.13 -13.17
N ARG A 976 -9.72 -4.17 -13.89
CA ARG A 976 -10.84 -4.20 -14.82
C ARG A 976 -12.21 -3.96 -14.16
N ASP A 977 -12.34 -4.34 -12.89
CA ASP A 977 -13.59 -4.24 -12.09
C ASP A 977 -13.55 -3.12 -11.05
N ASN A 978 -12.52 -2.27 -11.09
CA ASN A 978 -12.43 -1.12 -10.19
C ASN A 978 -13.55 -0.12 -10.49
N GLY A 979 -14.10 0.52 -9.46
CA GLY A 979 -15.09 1.57 -9.60
C GLY A 979 -16.54 1.14 -9.49
N LEU A 980 -16.81 -0.14 -9.17
CA LEU A 980 -18.13 -0.57 -8.69
C LEU A 980 -18.25 -0.23 -7.20
N ASP A 981 -19.28 0.53 -6.82
CA ASP A 981 -19.57 0.80 -5.41
C ASP A 981 -20.79 -0.01 -4.96
N MET A 982 -20.53 -1.06 -4.20
CA MET A 982 -21.51 -1.96 -3.60
C MET A 982 -21.62 -1.76 -2.08
N GLY A 983 -21.39 -0.55 -1.58
CA GLY A 983 -21.26 -0.26 -0.17
C GLY A 983 -19.82 -0.40 0.29
N ALA A 984 -18.94 0.48 -0.21
CA ALA A 984 -17.57 0.59 0.28
C ALA A 984 -17.57 0.82 1.80
N TYR A 985 -16.59 0.25 2.49
CA TYR A 985 -16.40 0.54 3.91
C TYR A 985 -16.19 2.04 4.11
N PRO A 986 -16.91 2.69 5.04
CA PRO A 986 -16.79 4.13 5.24
C PRO A 986 -15.35 4.50 5.66
N ASN A 987 -14.70 5.35 4.87
CA ASN A 987 -13.38 5.87 5.24
C ASN A 987 -13.55 6.86 6.40
N PRO A 988 -13.11 6.54 7.63
CA PRO A 988 -13.52 7.29 8.80
C PRO A 988 -12.77 8.62 8.93
N ARG A 989 -13.42 9.60 9.56
CA ARG A 989 -12.72 10.74 10.16
C ARG A 989 -12.11 10.28 11.47
N THR A 990 -10.78 10.40 11.60
CA THR A 990 -10.05 9.92 12.78
C THR A 990 -9.32 11.07 13.47
N ILE A 991 -9.50 11.21 14.78
CA ILE A 991 -8.75 12.13 15.62
C ILE A 991 -7.83 11.32 16.51
N THR A 992 -6.53 11.57 16.46
CA THR A 992 -5.52 10.80 17.19
C THR A 992 -4.63 11.70 18.03
N MET A 993 -4.42 11.29 19.27
CA MET A 993 -3.43 11.85 20.19
C MET A 993 -2.21 10.95 20.21
N GLY A 994 -1.02 11.53 20.14
CA GLY A 994 0.24 10.80 20.17
C GLY A 994 1.20 11.34 21.23
N VAL A 995 2.02 10.43 21.78
CA VAL A 995 3.13 10.75 22.66
C VAL A 995 4.37 9.99 22.19
N ARG A 996 5.49 10.69 22.06
CA ARG A 996 6.81 10.08 21.83
C ARG A 996 7.75 10.54 22.94
N ILE A 997 8.49 9.60 23.50
CA ILE A 997 9.46 9.87 24.57
C ILE A 997 10.81 9.28 24.13
N ASN A 998 11.83 10.13 24.02
CA ASN A 998 13.21 9.73 23.70
C ASN A 998 14.08 9.91 24.96
N PHE A 999 14.60 8.80 25.46
CA PHE A 999 15.45 8.76 26.64
C PHE A 999 16.93 8.85 26.29
#